data_4ffc4869a54634e2ba27d5b0c9184867
#
_entry.id   4ffc4869a54634e2ba27d5b0c9184867
#
_cell.length_a   1.000
_cell.length_b   1.000
_cell.length_c   1.000
_cell.angle_alpha   90.00
_cell.angle_beta   90.00
_cell.angle_gamma   90.00
#
_symmetry.space_group_name_H-M   'P 1'
#
loop_
_entity.id
_entity.type
_entity.pdbx_description
1 polymer ?
#
loop_
_entity_poly.entity_id
_entity_poly.type
_entity_poly.pdbx_seq_one_letter_code
_entity_poly.pdbx_strand_id
1 'polypeptide(L)'
;MTPLKRHRFITFLLLFACLSLSLSTGAQRRKRNSASGNDSLKVDSALVDTLSIDTVAPKKKQPLDAPVIYEANDSIVFTEGGYAHLYGDGKVNYEKIELTSAVITMNMDSSTVYARGVPDSAGVEKGTPVFKDGETPYESKIMRYNFKSKKGFINNIVTQQGEGYVTSEESKKGANDELYLRHGRYTTCDNHEHPHFYLKLSMAKVRPKKNVVFGPAQLVVEDVPLPIAIPFGFFPFNSSYSSGFIMPTYGDEMNRGFYLRDGGYYFAISDRMDLKVLGEIFTKGSWGLSVQSNYNKRYKYSGNFNASYLVTKTGEKNMPDYMVTKDFRIAWSHRQDAKANPNSSFSANVNFATSSYDQRNLSSLYNPQQYSNNTKTSSVSYSRNFPEIGLNLSSTFNISQNTRDSSISVTLPDLNISLNRIYPFKRKKAVGDERWYEKISLQYTGQMTNSINTKDNLILKQGLNKWTNGMQHKIPISATFTLFKYINVVPSFNYTERWYMRKVEQSYDPSAPNNVRRDTINGFNRVYNYDLSLQVNTKMYGFYKPWKKLFGDKIEMIRHVFTPSVSMSYAPDFSTSRYGYVGTYTYTDTDGEVRTQTYNPYEGLPYSFSPSGKSENFTFSIDNNVEMKVKSDADTTGVKKISLIDQLGASISYNAAAKEKPWGNLSMNLRLKLTKSYTFNMNAQFATYAYEFDKDGKVVEGNRTEWSYGRFGRFQGYSGSFSYTLNNDSWK
;
A
#
# COMPACT_ATOMS: atom_id res chain seq x y z
N MET A 1 29.14 -30.28 -0.57
CA MET A 1 29.14 -28.80 -0.51
C MET A 1 28.56 -28.33 0.80
N THR A 2 29.39 -27.72 1.60
CA THR A 2 29.24 -27.48 3.04
C THR A 2 28.12 -26.47 3.40
N PRO A 3 27.44 -26.63 4.55
CA PRO A 3 26.33 -25.78 5.00
C PRO A 3 26.67 -24.31 5.28
N LEU A 4 27.95 -23.95 5.25
CA LEU A 4 28.42 -22.59 5.57
C LEU A 4 28.03 -21.48 4.57
N LYS A 5 27.71 -21.81 3.30
CA LYS A 5 27.30 -20.81 2.31
C LYS A 5 25.83 -20.43 2.37
N ARG A 6 24.98 -21.28 2.98
CA ARG A 6 23.54 -21.02 3.13
C ARG A 6 23.26 -19.98 4.23
N HIS A 7 24.09 -19.97 5.27
CA HIS A 7 23.94 -18.99 6.36
C HIS A 7 24.37 -17.57 5.95
N ARG A 8 25.30 -17.40 5.03
CA ARG A 8 25.77 -16.06 4.64
C ARG A 8 24.77 -15.24 3.85
N PHE A 9 23.93 -15.88 3.04
CA PHE A 9 22.89 -15.16 2.27
C PHE A 9 21.68 -14.79 3.13
N ILE A 10 21.26 -15.71 4.00
CA ILE A 10 20.20 -15.45 4.99
C ILE A 10 20.68 -14.38 5.99
N THR A 11 21.94 -14.41 6.39
CA THR A 11 22.54 -13.39 7.28
C THR A 11 22.65 -12.04 6.57
N PHE A 12 22.90 -12.01 5.26
CA PHE A 12 22.94 -10.78 4.48
C PHE A 12 21.55 -10.18 4.27
N LEU A 13 20.53 -11.03 4.05
CA LEU A 13 19.13 -10.61 3.95
C LEU A 13 18.58 -10.15 5.31
N LEU A 14 18.95 -10.84 6.40
CA LEU A 14 18.63 -10.45 7.78
C LEU A 14 19.40 -9.21 8.21
N LEU A 15 20.65 -9.03 7.80
CA LEU A 15 21.44 -7.81 8.07
C LEU A 15 20.87 -6.60 7.32
N PHE A 16 20.37 -6.79 6.09
CA PHE A 16 19.71 -5.71 5.36
C PHE A 16 18.34 -5.36 5.96
N ALA A 17 17.59 -6.35 6.43
CA ALA A 17 16.36 -6.15 7.19
C ALA A 17 16.64 -5.49 8.55
N CYS A 18 17.73 -5.86 9.23
CA CYS A 18 18.17 -5.24 10.48
C CYS A 18 18.74 -3.83 10.27
N LEU A 19 19.45 -3.54 9.17
CA LEU A 19 19.89 -2.18 8.85
C LEU A 19 18.73 -1.24 8.53
N SER A 20 17.66 -1.73 7.90
CA SER A 20 16.46 -0.94 7.67
C SER A 20 15.66 -0.68 8.95
N LEU A 21 15.74 -1.58 9.93
CA LEU A 21 15.13 -1.44 11.26
C LEU A 21 15.97 -0.58 12.23
N SER A 22 17.30 -0.57 12.11
CA SER A 22 18.18 0.21 12.99
C SER A 22 18.26 1.70 12.63
N LEU A 23 17.82 2.11 11.44
CA LEU A 23 17.73 3.51 11.05
C LEU A 23 16.48 4.24 11.57
N SER A 24 15.54 3.53 12.20
CA SER A 24 14.33 4.11 12.80
C SER A 24 14.39 4.33 14.32
N THR A 25 15.46 3.94 14.99
CA THR A 25 15.69 4.22 16.42
C THR A 25 16.59 5.43 16.64
N GLY A 26 16.20 6.56 16.06
CA GLY A 26 16.70 7.87 16.43
C GLY A 26 16.11 8.29 17.78
N ALA A 27 16.95 8.27 18.79
CA ALA A 27 16.67 8.55 20.18
C ALA A 27 15.79 9.79 20.41
N GLN A 28 14.57 9.60 20.87
CA GLN A 28 13.89 10.60 21.66
C GLN A 28 14.31 10.43 23.12
N ARG A 29 15.37 11.13 23.49
CA ARG A 29 15.72 11.41 24.87
C ARG A 29 14.60 12.27 25.47
N ARG A 30 13.70 11.65 26.20
CA ARG A 30 12.75 12.36 27.06
C ARG A 30 13.52 13.12 28.13
N LYS A 31 13.60 14.44 27.99
CA LYS A 31 13.93 15.34 29.11
C LYS A 31 12.81 15.18 30.14
N ARG A 32 13.14 14.63 31.29
CA ARG A 32 12.39 14.75 32.52
C ARG A 32 12.59 16.19 32.98
N ASN A 33 11.59 17.04 32.78
CA ASN A 33 11.53 18.29 33.51
C ASN A 33 10.95 17.99 34.90
N SER A 34 11.78 18.05 35.88
CA SER A 34 11.45 18.32 37.26
C SER A 34 11.01 19.79 37.34
N ALA A 35 9.73 20.02 37.46
CA ALA A 35 9.22 21.31 37.88
C ALA A 35 9.00 21.24 39.38
N SER A 36 9.93 21.82 40.12
CA SER A 36 9.74 22.39 41.42
C SER A 36 8.90 23.66 41.22
N GLY A 37 7.77 23.71 41.86
CA GLY A 37 6.92 24.87 41.93
C GLY A 37 6.35 24.97 43.33
N ASN A 38 7.00 25.75 44.15
CA ASN A 38 6.43 26.39 45.35
C ASN A 38 5.27 27.27 44.90
N ASP A 39 4.16 27.19 45.60
CA ASP A 39 3.41 28.37 46.01
C ASP A 39 2.48 27.97 47.14
N SER A 40 2.84 28.50 48.27
CA SER A 40 2.28 29.53 49.09
C SER A 40 0.87 29.24 49.68
N LEU A 41 0.96 28.88 50.90
CA LEU A 41 0.13 29.22 52.07
C LEU A 41 -0.81 30.40 51.83
N LYS A 42 -2.11 30.17 52.04
CA LYS A 42 -2.97 31.12 52.69
C LYS A 42 -3.61 30.48 53.94
N VAL A 43 -3.09 30.85 55.03
CA VAL A 43 -3.67 30.76 56.37
C VAL A 43 -4.81 31.80 56.40
N ASP A 44 -6.00 31.38 56.78
CA ASP A 44 -6.89 32.27 57.52
C ASP A 44 -7.48 31.53 58.73
N SER A 45 -7.28 32.19 59.77
CA SER A 45 -7.42 31.85 61.15
C SER A 45 -8.86 31.98 61.67
N ALA A 46 -9.04 31.29 62.76
CA ALA A 46 -9.92 31.56 63.92
C ALA A 46 -11.30 30.91 63.82
N LEU A 47 -11.71 30.11 64.74
CA LEU A 47 -11.93 30.41 66.16
C LEU A 47 -12.15 29.11 66.95
N VAL A 48 -11.53 29.08 68.08
CA VAL A 48 -11.80 28.19 69.19
C VAL A 48 -13.21 28.47 69.71
N ASP A 49 -14.02 27.43 69.92
CA ASP A 49 -14.73 27.34 71.21
C ASP A 49 -15.35 25.93 71.46
N THR A 50 -15.15 25.54 72.67
CA THR A 50 -15.96 24.77 73.60
C THR A 50 -16.13 23.26 73.35
N LEU A 51 -15.44 22.55 74.22
CA LEU A 51 -15.66 21.19 74.68
C LEU A 51 -17.13 20.99 75.09
N SER A 52 -17.81 20.08 74.42
CA SER A 52 -18.92 19.33 74.98
C SER A 52 -18.61 17.84 74.85
N ILE A 53 -18.37 17.20 75.98
CA ILE A 53 -18.20 15.76 76.10
C ILE A 53 -19.61 15.17 75.95
N ASP A 54 -19.92 14.72 74.75
CA ASP A 54 -21.03 13.82 74.55
C ASP A 54 -20.46 12.39 74.49
N THR A 55 -20.80 11.62 75.47
CA THR A 55 -20.60 10.18 75.56
C THR A 55 -21.37 9.51 74.44
N VAL A 56 -20.69 9.28 73.30
CA VAL A 56 -21.24 8.45 72.22
C VAL A 56 -21.16 7.00 72.67
N ALA A 57 -22.30 6.43 72.96
CA ALA A 57 -22.46 4.99 73.11
C ALA A 57 -21.89 4.29 71.86
N PRO A 58 -21.23 3.12 71.98
CA PRO A 58 -20.64 2.44 70.82
C PRO A 58 -21.77 2.09 69.85
N LYS A 59 -21.75 2.70 68.65
CA LYS A 59 -22.62 2.26 67.56
C LYS A 59 -22.36 0.79 67.31
N LYS A 60 -23.32 -0.08 67.62
CA LYS A 60 -23.35 -1.48 67.20
C LYS A 60 -23.02 -1.48 65.71
N LYS A 61 -21.92 -2.14 65.30
CA LYS A 61 -21.61 -2.36 63.89
C LYS A 61 -22.84 -2.99 63.24
N GLN A 62 -23.45 -2.27 62.31
CA GLN A 62 -24.53 -2.83 61.51
C GLN A 62 -23.97 -4.05 60.75
N PRO A 63 -24.64 -5.18 60.69
CA PRO A 63 -24.15 -6.40 60.06
C PRO A 63 -24.02 -6.30 58.52
N LEU A 64 -24.57 -5.26 57.93
CA LEU A 64 -24.55 -4.96 56.49
C LEU A 64 -24.01 -3.55 56.25
N ASP A 65 -23.40 -3.33 55.09
CA ASP A 65 -22.75 -2.05 54.69
C ASP A 65 -23.77 -0.97 54.34
N ALA A 66 -25.04 -1.37 54.02
CA ALA A 66 -26.15 -0.44 53.69
C ALA A 66 -27.47 -0.96 54.29
N PRO A 67 -28.48 -0.09 54.47
CA PRO A 67 -29.82 -0.51 54.91
C PRO A 67 -30.51 -1.33 53.80
N VAL A 68 -31.26 -2.35 54.18
CA VAL A 68 -32.13 -3.13 53.27
C VAL A 68 -33.50 -2.46 53.30
N ILE A 69 -33.96 -2.00 52.15
CA ILE A 69 -35.30 -1.42 51.96
C ILE A 69 -36.21 -2.50 51.43
N TYR A 70 -37.37 -2.71 52.01
CA TYR A 70 -38.34 -3.72 51.63
C TYR A 70 -39.75 -3.20 51.61
N GLU A 71 -40.51 -3.66 50.61
CA GLU A 71 -41.90 -3.24 50.34
C GLU A 71 -42.72 -4.47 49.99
N ALA A 72 -44.01 -4.52 50.28
CA ALA A 72 -44.94 -5.54 49.84
C ALA A 72 -46.33 -4.95 49.64
N ASN A 73 -47.07 -5.46 48.65
CA ASN A 73 -48.41 -4.94 48.36
C ASN A 73 -49.48 -5.42 49.33
N ASP A 74 -49.36 -6.70 49.83
CA ASP A 74 -50.40 -7.29 50.71
C ASP A 74 -50.04 -7.11 52.19
N SER A 75 -48.99 -7.77 52.67
CA SER A 75 -48.60 -7.74 54.07
C SER A 75 -47.12 -8.05 54.31
N ILE A 76 -46.60 -7.51 55.40
CA ILE A 76 -45.25 -7.81 55.90
C ILE A 76 -45.44 -8.37 57.33
N VAL A 77 -45.06 -9.60 57.54
CA VAL A 77 -45.19 -10.32 58.82
C VAL A 77 -43.81 -10.59 59.41
N PHE A 78 -43.58 -10.09 60.62
CA PHE A 78 -42.37 -10.42 61.39
C PHE A 78 -42.65 -11.56 62.35
N THR A 79 -41.79 -12.56 62.38
CA THR A 79 -41.90 -13.73 63.26
C THR A 79 -40.70 -13.83 64.19
N GLU A 80 -40.86 -14.57 65.30
CA GLU A 80 -39.75 -14.85 66.23
C GLU A 80 -38.58 -15.53 65.48
N GLY A 81 -37.34 -15.17 65.85
CA GLY A 81 -36.12 -15.65 65.17
C GLY A 81 -35.65 -14.77 64.05
N GLY A 82 -36.06 -13.51 63.98
CA GLY A 82 -35.56 -12.50 63.04
C GLY A 82 -36.00 -12.68 61.58
N TYR A 83 -37.14 -13.34 61.35
CA TYR A 83 -37.70 -13.50 60.00
C TYR A 83 -38.70 -12.41 59.66
N ALA A 84 -38.65 -11.92 58.44
CA ALA A 84 -39.65 -11.07 57.81
C ALA A 84 -40.19 -11.78 56.57
N HIS A 85 -41.53 -11.89 56.48
CA HIS A 85 -42.23 -12.47 55.33
C HIS A 85 -43.01 -11.37 54.62
N LEU A 86 -42.72 -11.21 53.35
CA LEU A 86 -43.35 -10.25 52.45
C LEU A 86 -44.28 -11.01 51.51
N TYR A 87 -45.56 -10.61 51.49
CA TYR A 87 -46.58 -11.19 50.63
C TYR A 87 -47.16 -10.16 49.68
N GLY A 88 -47.52 -10.59 48.48
CA GLY A 88 -48.06 -9.74 47.44
C GLY A 88 -47.00 -8.86 46.79
N ASP A 89 -46.30 -9.39 45.81
CA ASP A 89 -45.26 -8.70 45.02
C ASP A 89 -44.22 -7.98 45.89
N GLY A 90 -43.64 -8.72 46.81
CA GLY A 90 -42.58 -8.23 47.69
C GLY A 90 -41.38 -7.69 46.87
N LYS A 91 -40.84 -6.57 47.32
CA LYS A 91 -39.66 -5.92 46.73
C LYS A 91 -38.61 -5.69 47.82
N VAL A 92 -37.38 -6.09 47.55
CA VAL A 92 -36.24 -5.89 48.46
C VAL A 92 -35.12 -5.19 47.68
N ASN A 93 -34.67 -4.04 48.17
CA ASN A 93 -33.60 -3.27 47.62
C ASN A 93 -32.41 -3.23 48.58
N TYR A 94 -31.21 -3.51 48.08
CA TYR A 94 -29.96 -3.43 48.83
C TYR A 94 -28.81 -2.97 47.90
N GLU A 95 -28.26 -1.79 48.15
CA GLU A 95 -27.27 -1.15 47.27
C GLU A 95 -27.80 -1.05 45.82
N LYS A 96 -27.20 -1.86 44.89
CA LYS A 96 -27.59 -1.95 43.48
C LYS A 96 -28.45 -3.17 43.17
N ILE A 97 -28.80 -3.92 44.22
CA ILE A 97 -29.55 -5.19 44.09
C ILE A 97 -31.02 -4.88 44.30
N GLU A 98 -31.84 -5.35 43.35
CA GLU A 98 -33.31 -5.33 43.45
C GLU A 98 -33.82 -6.76 43.29
N LEU A 99 -34.61 -7.22 44.23
CA LEU A 99 -35.27 -8.53 44.19
C LEU A 99 -36.79 -8.32 44.32
N THR A 100 -37.53 -8.81 43.34
CA THR A 100 -38.99 -8.81 43.33
C THR A 100 -39.53 -10.25 43.25
N SER A 101 -40.57 -10.57 44.01
CA SER A 101 -41.23 -11.89 43.96
C SER A 101 -42.59 -11.86 44.68
N ALA A 102 -43.47 -12.79 44.32
CA ALA A 102 -44.77 -12.92 44.99
C ALA A 102 -44.64 -13.17 46.52
N VAL A 103 -43.65 -13.98 46.93
CA VAL A 103 -43.34 -14.24 48.34
C VAL A 103 -41.83 -14.10 48.55
N ILE A 104 -41.45 -13.30 49.53
CA ILE A 104 -40.06 -13.12 49.95
C ILE A 104 -39.97 -13.40 51.45
N THR A 105 -39.13 -14.29 51.87
CA THR A 105 -38.82 -14.54 53.28
C THR A 105 -37.38 -14.08 53.53
N MET A 106 -37.20 -13.16 54.43
CA MET A 106 -35.90 -12.61 54.77
C MET A 106 -35.54 -12.97 56.21
N ASN A 107 -34.35 -13.50 56.45
CA ASN A 107 -33.79 -13.70 57.77
C ASN A 107 -32.78 -12.58 58.05
N MET A 108 -33.07 -11.73 58.98
CA MET A 108 -32.30 -10.57 59.33
C MET A 108 -30.97 -10.90 60.01
N ASP A 109 -30.96 -11.95 60.87
CA ASP A 109 -29.77 -12.36 61.62
C ASP A 109 -28.68 -12.92 60.68
N SER A 110 -29.07 -13.78 59.75
CA SER A 110 -28.17 -14.38 58.77
C SER A 110 -27.99 -13.52 57.50
N SER A 111 -28.71 -12.42 57.36
CA SER A 111 -28.74 -11.56 56.16
C SER A 111 -29.06 -12.36 54.88
N THR A 112 -29.96 -13.35 54.98
CA THR A 112 -30.36 -14.19 53.86
C THR A 112 -31.79 -13.90 53.43
N VAL A 113 -32.01 -13.93 52.14
CA VAL A 113 -33.35 -13.81 51.53
C VAL A 113 -33.64 -15.07 50.71
N TYR A 114 -34.90 -15.53 50.84
CA TYR A 114 -35.47 -16.61 50.05
C TYR A 114 -36.69 -16.07 49.32
N ALA A 115 -36.78 -16.28 48.01
CA ALA A 115 -37.85 -15.79 47.17
C ALA A 115 -38.44 -16.91 46.32
N ARG A 116 -39.78 -16.91 46.16
CA ARG A 116 -40.49 -17.87 45.31
C ARG A 116 -41.77 -17.28 44.74
N GLY A 117 -42.19 -17.83 43.59
CA GLY A 117 -43.52 -17.59 43.05
C GLY A 117 -44.63 -18.28 43.89
N VAL A 118 -45.86 -18.01 43.54
CA VAL A 118 -47.06 -18.65 44.10
C VAL A 118 -47.85 -19.29 42.95
N PRO A 119 -48.22 -20.57 43.01
CA PRO A 119 -49.02 -21.20 41.99
C PRO A 119 -50.45 -20.63 41.99
N ASP A 120 -50.94 -20.33 40.77
CA ASP A 120 -52.33 -19.94 40.57
C ASP A 120 -53.28 -21.16 40.61
N SER A 121 -54.58 -20.92 40.42
CA SER A 121 -55.60 -21.98 40.40
C SER A 121 -55.42 -23.05 39.32
N ALA A 122 -54.60 -22.76 38.29
CA ALA A 122 -54.25 -23.70 37.23
C ALA A 122 -52.87 -24.38 37.45
N GLY A 123 -52.24 -24.11 38.62
CA GLY A 123 -50.92 -24.71 38.97
C GLY A 123 -49.74 -23.98 38.31
N VAL A 124 -49.94 -22.87 37.62
CA VAL A 124 -48.89 -22.07 37.01
C VAL A 124 -48.31 -21.09 38.02
N GLU A 125 -46.99 -21.13 38.22
CA GLU A 125 -46.30 -20.22 39.13
C GLU A 125 -46.33 -18.79 38.64
N LYS A 126 -46.86 -17.87 39.43
CA LYS A 126 -46.89 -16.41 39.16
C LYS A 126 -46.05 -15.65 40.15
N GLY A 127 -45.55 -14.48 39.74
CA GLY A 127 -44.70 -13.66 40.59
C GLY A 127 -43.39 -14.33 40.94
N THR A 128 -42.79 -15.06 40.00
CA THR A 128 -41.48 -15.72 40.13
C THR A 128 -40.40 -14.66 40.44
N PRO A 129 -39.36 -15.04 41.21
CA PRO A 129 -38.31 -14.11 41.59
C PRO A 129 -37.58 -13.54 40.41
N VAL A 130 -37.50 -12.20 40.37
CA VAL A 130 -36.62 -11.45 39.43
C VAL A 130 -35.60 -10.70 40.27
N PHE A 131 -34.36 -11.08 40.07
CA PHE A 131 -33.19 -10.52 40.73
C PHE A 131 -32.40 -9.65 39.77
N LYS A 132 -32.19 -8.41 40.11
CA LYS A 132 -31.37 -7.43 39.36
C LYS A 132 -30.13 -7.12 40.16
N ASP A 133 -28.96 -7.24 39.54
CA ASP A 133 -27.70 -6.76 40.07
C ASP A 133 -27.09 -5.80 39.03
N GLY A 134 -27.33 -4.51 39.26
CA GLY A 134 -27.06 -3.48 38.25
C GLY A 134 -28.06 -3.54 37.08
N GLU A 135 -27.52 -3.73 35.84
CA GLU A 135 -28.32 -3.73 34.61
C GLU A 135 -28.85 -5.10 34.18
N THR A 136 -28.35 -6.17 34.75
CA THR A 136 -28.63 -7.54 34.26
C THR A 136 -29.73 -8.19 35.13
N PRO A 137 -30.91 -8.49 34.59
CA PRO A 137 -31.94 -9.23 35.29
C PRO A 137 -31.67 -10.74 35.23
N TYR A 138 -32.00 -11.44 36.31
CA TYR A 138 -32.01 -12.88 36.44
C TYR A 138 -33.39 -13.35 36.86
N GLU A 139 -34.08 -14.04 35.99
CA GLU A 139 -35.38 -14.65 36.31
C GLU A 139 -35.15 -16.06 36.84
N SER A 140 -35.93 -16.50 37.82
CA SER A 140 -35.78 -17.81 38.45
C SER A 140 -37.09 -18.32 39.07
N LYS A 141 -37.24 -19.63 39.29
CA LYS A 141 -38.37 -20.19 40.03
C LYS A 141 -38.20 -20.02 41.52
N ILE A 142 -37.01 -20.27 42.02
CA ILE A 142 -36.63 -20.15 43.41
C ILE A 142 -35.26 -19.50 43.53
N MET A 143 -35.14 -18.59 44.48
CA MET A 143 -33.88 -17.93 44.74
C MET A 143 -33.58 -17.83 46.23
N ARG A 144 -32.33 -18.10 46.58
CA ARG A 144 -31.77 -17.85 47.89
C ARG A 144 -30.50 -17.02 47.74
N TYR A 145 -30.44 -15.86 48.43
CA TYR A 145 -29.32 -14.94 48.37
C TYR A 145 -28.88 -14.47 49.74
N ASN A 146 -27.59 -14.32 49.96
CA ASN A 146 -27.04 -13.80 51.20
C ASN A 146 -26.34 -12.44 50.92
N PHE A 147 -26.86 -11.37 51.49
CA PHE A 147 -26.39 -10.02 51.27
C PHE A 147 -24.98 -9.80 51.81
N LYS A 148 -24.60 -10.46 52.93
CA LYS A 148 -23.27 -10.31 53.52
C LYS A 148 -22.16 -11.01 52.72
N SER A 149 -22.40 -12.22 52.26
CA SER A 149 -21.42 -12.97 51.46
C SER A 149 -21.51 -12.69 49.98
N LYS A 150 -22.54 -11.97 49.53
CA LYS A 150 -22.87 -11.68 48.13
C LYS A 150 -22.96 -12.96 47.25
N LYS A 151 -23.37 -14.07 47.87
CA LYS A 151 -23.53 -15.38 47.21
C LYS A 151 -25.00 -15.75 47.12
N GLY A 152 -25.38 -16.36 45.99
CA GLY A 152 -26.74 -16.82 45.77
C GLY A 152 -26.79 -18.24 45.21
N PHE A 153 -27.92 -18.93 45.48
CA PHE A 153 -28.30 -20.17 44.82
C PHE A 153 -29.63 -19.92 44.09
N ILE A 154 -29.67 -20.26 42.80
CA ILE A 154 -30.76 -19.88 41.91
C ILE A 154 -31.17 -21.14 41.13
N ASN A 155 -32.44 -21.54 41.24
CA ASN A 155 -33.00 -22.65 40.50
C ASN A 155 -33.76 -22.18 39.27
N ASN A 156 -33.54 -22.84 38.14
CA ASN A 156 -34.11 -22.54 36.84
C ASN A 156 -33.88 -21.07 36.42
N ILE A 157 -32.62 -20.70 36.37
CA ILE A 157 -32.23 -19.36 35.97
C ILE A 157 -32.41 -19.19 34.46
N VAL A 158 -32.91 -17.98 34.06
CA VAL A 158 -32.87 -17.48 32.69
C VAL A 158 -32.22 -16.10 32.71
N THR A 159 -31.20 -15.93 31.89
CA THR A 159 -30.51 -14.64 31.78
C THR A 159 -30.01 -14.42 30.38
N GLN A 160 -30.18 -13.20 29.89
CA GLN A 160 -29.63 -12.78 28.59
C GLN A 160 -28.16 -12.40 28.78
N GLN A 161 -27.29 -12.96 27.96
CA GLN A 161 -25.86 -12.68 27.96
C GLN A 161 -25.38 -12.45 26.51
N GLY A 162 -25.09 -11.20 26.18
CA GLY A 162 -24.79 -10.80 24.80
C GLY A 162 -26.02 -10.95 23.90
N GLU A 163 -25.87 -11.66 22.78
CA GLU A 163 -26.95 -11.91 21.81
C GLU A 163 -27.74 -13.20 22.10
N GLY A 164 -27.42 -13.91 23.16
CA GLY A 164 -28.06 -15.20 23.47
C GLY A 164 -28.57 -15.30 24.90
N TYR A 165 -29.32 -16.36 25.15
CA TYR A 165 -29.89 -16.72 26.47
C TYR A 165 -29.13 -17.89 27.08
N VAL A 166 -28.83 -17.74 28.35
CA VAL A 166 -28.29 -18.83 29.19
C VAL A 166 -29.38 -19.27 30.16
N THR A 167 -29.74 -20.52 30.11
CA THR A 167 -30.65 -21.16 31.06
C THR A 167 -29.93 -22.26 31.82
N SER A 168 -30.31 -22.53 33.07
CA SER A 168 -29.74 -23.64 33.85
C SER A 168 -30.68 -24.08 34.95
N GLU A 169 -30.73 -25.38 35.22
CA GLU A 169 -31.54 -25.96 36.28
C GLU A 169 -31.00 -25.56 37.67
N GLU A 170 -29.69 -25.63 37.83
CA GLU A 170 -29.02 -25.26 39.07
C GLU A 170 -27.92 -24.24 38.81
N SER A 171 -27.96 -23.13 39.53
CA SER A 171 -26.92 -22.11 39.39
C SER A 171 -26.52 -21.51 40.73
N LYS A 172 -25.26 -21.16 40.83
CA LYS A 172 -24.65 -20.52 41.98
C LYS A 172 -24.00 -19.23 41.61
N LYS A 173 -24.46 -18.11 42.18
CA LYS A 173 -23.82 -16.81 42.04
C LYS A 173 -22.68 -16.69 43.05
N GLY A 174 -21.50 -16.34 42.57
CA GLY A 174 -20.34 -16.01 43.38
C GLY A 174 -20.29 -14.55 43.81
N ALA A 175 -19.45 -14.19 44.77
CA ALA A 175 -19.27 -12.85 45.26
C ALA A 175 -18.70 -11.88 44.17
N ASN A 176 -18.05 -12.38 43.13
CA ASN A 176 -17.46 -11.62 42.03
C ASN A 176 -18.37 -11.58 40.79
N ASP A 177 -19.68 -11.71 40.95
CA ASP A 177 -20.72 -11.76 39.90
C ASP A 177 -20.56 -12.92 38.90
N GLU A 178 -19.73 -13.92 39.24
CA GLU A 178 -19.58 -15.13 38.45
C GLU A 178 -20.76 -16.06 38.69
N LEU A 179 -21.33 -16.64 37.63
CA LEU A 179 -22.34 -17.67 37.71
C LEU A 179 -21.73 -19.04 37.39
N TYR A 180 -21.95 -19.98 38.27
CA TYR A 180 -21.62 -21.41 38.08
C TYR A 180 -22.90 -22.14 37.76
N LEU A 181 -22.96 -22.75 36.58
CA LEU A 181 -24.14 -23.42 36.05
C LEU A 181 -23.91 -24.91 35.98
N ARG A 182 -24.94 -25.66 36.29
CA ARG A 182 -25.00 -27.08 36.10
C ARG A 182 -26.24 -27.45 35.28
N HIS A 183 -26.08 -28.31 34.28
CA HIS A 183 -27.13 -28.62 33.29
C HIS A 183 -27.64 -27.34 32.60
N GLY A 184 -26.71 -26.58 32.07
CA GLY A 184 -27.02 -25.34 31.38
C GLY A 184 -27.38 -25.53 29.91
N ARG A 185 -28.08 -24.56 29.34
CA ARG A 185 -28.35 -24.45 27.91
C ARG A 185 -27.94 -23.05 27.47
N TYR A 186 -27.33 -22.98 26.31
CA TYR A 186 -27.06 -21.68 25.64
C TYR A 186 -27.73 -21.68 24.28
N THR A 187 -28.51 -20.67 23.98
CA THR A 187 -29.22 -20.53 22.73
C THR A 187 -29.27 -19.07 22.30
N THR A 188 -29.32 -18.84 20.99
CA THR A 188 -29.64 -17.55 20.38
C THR A 188 -31.06 -17.54 19.83
N CYS A 189 -31.88 -18.55 20.14
CA CYS A 189 -33.29 -18.61 19.81
C CYS A 189 -34.09 -17.65 20.70
N ASP A 190 -35.01 -16.89 20.13
CA ASP A 190 -35.86 -15.96 20.87
C ASP A 190 -36.84 -16.69 21.79
N ASN A 191 -37.24 -17.93 21.45
CA ASN A 191 -37.99 -18.81 22.33
C ASN A 191 -37.05 -19.50 23.28
N HIS A 192 -36.73 -18.88 24.41
CA HIS A 192 -35.79 -19.40 25.40
C HIS A 192 -36.42 -20.43 26.38
N GLU A 193 -37.74 -20.55 26.45
CA GLU A 193 -38.42 -21.57 27.22
C GLU A 193 -38.36 -22.94 26.52
N HIS A 194 -38.56 -22.95 25.18
CA HIS A 194 -38.47 -24.14 24.36
C HIS A 194 -37.67 -23.84 23.08
N PRO A 195 -36.34 -23.71 23.18
CA PRO A 195 -35.52 -23.32 22.08
C PRO A 195 -35.42 -24.42 21.01
N HIS A 196 -35.59 -24.05 19.73
CA HIS A 196 -35.46 -24.99 18.58
C HIS A 196 -34.06 -25.56 18.46
N PHE A 197 -33.06 -24.84 18.93
CA PHE A 197 -31.67 -25.29 19.01
C PHE A 197 -30.96 -24.72 20.23
N TYR A 198 -30.11 -25.50 20.82
CA TYR A 198 -29.31 -25.10 21.96
C TYR A 198 -28.03 -25.93 22.11
N LEU A 199 -27.05 -25.33 22.73
CA LEU A 199 -25.88 -26.04 23.20
C LEU A 199 -26.13 -26.51 24.64
N LYS A 200 -26.27 -27.83 24.86
CA LYS A 200 -26.42 -28.43 26.17
C LYS A 200 -25.06 -28.46 26.85
N LEU A 201 -24.95 -27.79 27.99
CA LEU A 201 -23.72 -27.63 28.75
C LEU A 201 -23.79 -28.47 30.02
N SER A 202 -22.82 -29.36 30.24
CA SER A 202 -22.76 -30.16 31.48
C SER A 202 -22.47 -29.22 32.66
N MET A 203 -21.48 -28.38 32.54
CA MET A 203 -21.08 -27.35 33.49
C MET A 203 -20.62 -26.10 32.74
N ALA A 204 -20.91 -24.94 33.32
CA ALA A 204 -20.41 -23.71 32.77
C ALA A 204 -20.11 -22.66 33.86
N LYS A 205 -19.14 -21.81 33.61
CA LYS A 205 -18.82 -20.63 34.40
C LYS A 205 -19.06 -19.41 33.52
N VAL A 206 -20.06 -18.63 33.88
CA VAL A 206 -20.41 -17.38 33.19
C VAL A 206 -19.78 -16.22 33.93
N ARG A 207 -19.03 -15.40 33.23
CA ARG A 207 -18.57 -14.09 33.68
C ARG A 207 -19.33 -13.04 32.91
N PRO A 208 -20.34 -12.39 33.51
CA PRO A 208 -21.17 -11.39 32.83
C PRO A 208 -20.34 -10.35 32.09
N LYS A 209 -20.74 -10.00 30.88
CA LYS A 209 -20.04 -9.03 30.00
C LYS A 209 -18.61 -9.42 29.60
N LYS A 210 -18.11 -10.61 29.94
CA LYS A 210 -16.78 -11.10 29.58
C LYS A 210 -16.83 -12.36 28.73
N ASN A 211 -17.13 -13.49 29.32
CA ASN A 211 -17.16 -14.77 28.61
C ASN A 211 -17.94 -15.87 29.39
N VAL A 212 -18.29 -16.92 28.68
CA VAL A 212 -18.68 -18.23 29.26
C VAL A 212 -17.57 -19.21 28.99
N VAL A 213 -17.13 -19.91 30.00
CA VAL A 213 -16.27 -21.09 29.90
C VAL A 213 -17.10 -22.30 30.25
N PHE A 214 -17.12 -23.32 29.43
CA PHE A 214 -17.94 -24.52 29.65
C PHE A 214 -17.12 -25.78 29.46
N GLY A 215 -17.55 -26.83 30.20
CA GLY A 215 -17.07 -28.18 30.05
C GLY A 215 -17.71 -28.91 28.86
N PRO A 216 -17.93 -30.22 28.96
CA PRO A 216 -18.54 -30.97 27.86
C PRO A 216 -19.89 -30.36 27.43
N ALA A 217 -19.98 -30.11 26.11
CA ALA A 217 -21.17 -29.53 25.50
C ALA A 217 -21.60 -30.33 24.27
N GLN A 218 -22.89 -30.42 24.03
CA GLN A 218 -23.51 -31.14 22.92
C GLN A 218 -24.54 -30.25 22.24
N LEU A 219 -24.49 -30.19 20.90
CA LEU A 219 -25.49 -29.48 20.12
C LEU A 219 -26.79 -30.29 20.06
N VAL A 220 -27.90 -29.65 20.40
CA VAL A 220 -29.26 -30.22 20.35
C VAL A 220 -30.08 -29.35 19.40
N VAL A 221 -30.85 -29.97 18.53
CA VAL A 221 -31.75 -29.32 17.57
C VAL A 221 -33.11 -30.03 17.66
N GLU A 222 -34.19 -29.29 17.91
CA GLU A 222 -35.53 -29.83 18.12
C GLU A 222 -35.53 -31.00 19.14
N ASP A 223 -34.84 -30.78 20.26
CA ASP A 223 -34.62 -31.75 21.34
C ASP A 223 -33.88 -33.05 20.92
N VAL A 224 -33.41 -33.16 19.70
CA VAL A 224 -32.59 -34.29 19.22
C VAL A 224 -31.11 -33.99 19.40
N PRO A 225 -30.38 -34.72 20.25
CA PRO A 225 -28.94 -34.50 20.42
C PRO A 225 -28.18 -34.96 19.17
N LEU A 226 -27.45 -34.06 18.58
CA LEU A 226 -26.57 -34.38 17.46
C LEU A 226 -25.26 -35.01 17.90
N PRO A 227 -24.59 -35.83 17.08
CA PRO A 227 -23.33 -36.49 17.41
C PRO A 227 -22.14 -35.51 17.41
N ILE A 228 -22.40 -34.22 17.68
CA ILE A 228 -21.41 -33.18 17.77
C ILE A 228 -21.25 -32.80 19.24
N ALA A 229 -20.14 -33.23 19.83
CA ALA A 229 -19.79 -32.93 21.21
C ALA A 229 -18.44 -32.21 21.27
N ILE A 230 -18.38 -31.21 22.12
CA ILE A 230 -17.16 -30.41 22.36
C ILE A 230 -16.72 -30.69 23.81
N PRO A 231 -15.49 -31.14 24.06
CA PRO A 231 -15.05 -31.49 25.41
C PRO A 231 -14.97 -30.29 26.35
N PHE A 232 -14.59 -29.13 25.82
CA PHE A 232 -14.60 -27.85 26.53
C PHE A 232 -14.55 -26.68 25.51
N GLY A 233 -14.97 -25.49 25.95
CA GLY A 233 -14.91 -24.32 25.11
C GLY A 233 -15.18 -23.02 25.88
N PHE A 234 -15.17 -21.90 25.18
CA PHE A 234 -15.55 -20.62 25.74
C PHE A 234 -16.18 -19.71 24.66
N PHE A 235 -17.11 -18.86 25.07
CA PHE A 235 -17.68 -17.81 24.24
C PHE A 235 -17.34 -16.46 24.86
N PRO A 236 -16.75 -15.51 24.13
CA PRO A 236 -16.67 -14.14 24.56
C PRO A 236 -18.01 -13.43 24.35
N PHE A 237 -18.48 -12.65 25.32
CA PHE A 237 -19.70 -11.82 25.19
C PHE A 237 -19.43 -10.44 24.60
N ASN A 238 -18.19 -10.12 24.31
CA ASN A 238 -17.87 -8.80 23.79
C ASN A 238 -18.15 -8.73 22.28
N SER A 239 -18.91 -7.74 21.85
CA SER A 239 -18.96 -7.23 20.48
C SER A 239 -17.61 -6.68 20.02
N SER A 240 -16.65 -6.56 20.92
CA SER A 240 -15.28 -6.11 20.64
C SER A 240 -14.39 -7.31 20.29
N TYR A 241 -13.51 -7.08 19.38
CA TYR A 241 -12.35 -7.78 18.94
C TYR A 241 -11.80 -8.85 19.94
N SER A 242 -11.99 -10.12 19.63
CA SER A 242 -11.56 -11.22 20.50
C SER A 242 -10.96 -12.38 19.71
N SER A 243 -10.04 -13.12 20.35
CA SER A 243 -9.45 -14.34 19.77
C SER A 243 -10.45 -15.49 19.78
N GLY A 244 -10.34 -16.39 18.80
CA GLY A 244 -11.23 -17.55 18.73
C GLY A 244 -10.85 -18.55 17.65
N PHE A 245 -11.52 -19.71 17.68
CA PHE A 245 -11.37 -20.74 16.67
C PHE A 245 -12.09 -20.35 15.38
N ILE A 246 -11.47 -20.66 14.25
CA ILE A 246 -12.07 -20.55 12.92
C ILE A 246 -12.46 -21.98 12.52
N MET A 247 -13.74 -22.19 12.29
CA MET A 247 -14.25 -23.51 11.87
C MET A 247 -13.81 -23.81 10.45
N PRO A 248 -13.32 -25.02 10.19
CA PRO A 248 -12.92 -25.42 8.85
C PRO A 248 -14.13 -25.59 7.93
N THR A 249 -13.93 -25.31 6.66
CA THR A 249 -14.83 -25.73 5.59
C THR A 249 -14.50 -27.14 5.16
N TYR A 250 -15.51 -27.92 4.83
CA TYR A 250 -15.34 -29.28 4.34
C TYR A 250 -15.80 -29.40 2.88
N GLY A 251 -15.29 -30.40 2.19
CA GLY A 251 -15.64 -30.70 0.82
C GLY A 251 -14.78 -31.86 0.30
N ASP A 252 -14.88 -32.11 -1.01
CA ASP A 252 -14.10 -33.10 -1.70
C ASP A 252 -13.40 -32.55 -2.93
N GLU A 253 -12.31 -33.18 -3.33
CA GLU A 253 -11.56 -32.88 -4.52
C GLU A 253 -11.02 -34.18 -5.13
N MET A 254 -11.20 -34.34 -6.43
CA MET A 254 -10.96 -35.57 -7.16
C MET A 254 -9.55 -36.16 -6.92
N ASN A 255 -8.52 -35.34 -6.93
CA ASN A 255 -7.13 -35.81 -6.85
C ASN A 255 -6.64 -36.04 -5.42
N ARG A 256 -7.15 -35.28 -4.43
CA ARG A 256 -6.68 -35.26 -3.04
C ARG A 256 -7.68 -35.83 -2.04
N GLY A 257 -8.92 -36.12 -2.45
CA GLY A 257 -9.99 -36.66 -1.62
C GLY A 257 -10.72 -35.61 -0.78
N PHE A 258 -11.39 -36.06 0.26
CA PHE A 258 -12.09 -35.16 1.18
C PHE A 258 -11.12 -34.24 1.91
N TYR A 259 -11.57 -33.01 2.18
CA TYR A 259 -10.76 -32.03 2.86
C TYR A 259 -11.48 -31.30 3.99
N LEU A 260 -10.67 -30.85 4.95
CA LEU A 260 -11.00 -29.78 5.88
C LEU A 260 -10.03 -28.62 5.62
N ARG A 261 -10.55 -27.43 5.30
CA ARG A 261 -9.76 -26.27 4.90
C ARG A 261 -10.11 -25.04 5.72
N ASP A 262 -9.16 -24.13 5.78
CA ASP A 262 -9.30 -22.79 6.36
C ASP A 262 -9.72 -22.82 7.83
N GLY A 263 -9.56 -23.97 8.49
CA GLY A 263 -9.73 -24.12 9.93
C GLY A 263 -8.48 -23.67 10.69
N GLY A 264 -8.69 -23.08 11.87
CA GLY A 264 -7.54 -22.63 12.63
C GLY A 264 -7.88 -21.75 13.82
N TYR A 265 -7.00 -20.80 14.10
CA TYR A 265 -7.16 -19.90 15.22
C TYR A 265 -6.89 -18.45 14.84
N TYR A 266 -7.78 -17.56 15.26
CA TYR A 266 -7.66 -16.12 15.15
C TYR A 266 -7.12 -15.55 16.46
N PHE A 267 -5.98 -14.87 16.39
CA PHE A 267 -5.36 -14.17 17.49
C PHE A 267 -5.66 -12.67 17.38
N ALA A 268 -6.44 -12.15 18.29
CA ALA A 268 -6.65 -10.72 18.48
C ALA A 268 -5.49 -10.14 19.28
N ILE A 269 -4.37 -9.84 18.61
CA ILE A 269 -3.14 -9.39 19.29
C ILE A 269 -3.33 -7.99 19.88
N SER A 270 -3.92 -7.09 19.12
CA SER A 270 -4.18 -5.71 19.55
C SER A 270 -5.18 -5.02 18.60
N ASP A 271 -5.68 -3.85 18.97
CA ASP A 271 -6.55 -3.02 18.11
C ASP A 271 -5.90 -2.63 16.78
N ARG A 272 -4.62 -2.93 16.59
CA ARG A 272 -3.83 -2.52 15.42
C ARG A 272 -3.28 -3.67 14.61
N MET A 273 -3.37 -4.89 15.12
CA MET A 273 -2.78 -6.07 14.49
C MET A 273 -3.54 -7.33 14.88
N ASP A 274 -3.89 -8.12 13.88
CA ASP A 274 -4.44 -9.48 14.04
C ASP A 274 -3.47 -10.53 13.48
N LEU A 275 -3.74 -11.79 13.82
CA LEU A 275 -3.04 -12.93 13.23
C LEU A 275 -4.02 -14.11 13.10
N LYS A 276 -4.07 -14.69 11.92
CA LYS A 276 -4.79 -15.95 11.66
C LYS A 276 -3.77 -17.03 11.31
N VAL A 277 -3.88 -18.15 11.96
CA VAL A 277 -3.12 -19.36 11.60
C VAL A 277 -4.15 -20.39 11.15
N LEU A 278 -4.11 -20.77 9.88
CA LEU A 278 -5.08 -21.63 9.23
C LEU A 278 -4.39 -22.88 8.69
N GLY A 279 -5.07 -24.01 8.83
CA GLY A 279 -4.60 -25.28 8.30
C GLY A 279 -5.57 -25.86 7.27
N GLU A 280 -5.05 -26.71 6.41
CA GLU A 280 -5.83 -27.55 5.51
C GLU A 280 -5.25 -28.97 5.49
N ILE A 281 -6.13 -29.95 5.46
CA ILE A 281 -5.76 -31.37 5.38
C ILE A 281 -6.69 -32.09 4.39
N PHE A 282 -6.12 -33.07 3.70
CA PHE A 282 -6.81 -33.89 2.73
C PHE A 282 -6.63 -35.38 3.06
N THR A 283 -7.63 -36.19 2.78
CA THR A 283 -7.63 -37.64 3.13
C THR A 283 -6.50 -38.41 2.44
N LYS A 284 -6.04 -38.03 1.26
CA LYS A 284 -4.88 -38.65 0.59
C LYS A 284 -3.52 -38.15 1.09
N GLY A 285 -3.49 -37.42 2.21
CA GLY A 285 -2.28 -37.02 2.92
C GLY A 285 -1.63 -35.70 2.42
N SER A 286 -2.30 -34.93 1.57
CA SER A 286 -1.92 -33.54 1.30
C SER A 286 -2.28 -32.65 2.50
N TRP A 287 -1.49 -31.61 2.75
CA TRP A 287 -1.75 -30.67 3.82
C TRP A 287 -1.17 -29.29 3.52
N GLY A 288 -1.69 -28.28 4.16
CA GLY A 288 -1.22 -26.91 4.05
C GLY A 288 -1.33 -26.13 5.35
N LEU A 289 -0.50 -25.11 5.47
CA LEU A 289 -0.50 -24.15 6.56
C LEU A 289 -0.46 -22.74 5.98
N SER A 290 -1.31 -21.85 6.46
CA SER A 290 -1.27 -20.44 6.11
C SER A 290 -1.30 -19.54 7.35
N VAL A 291 -0.57 -18.45 7.25
CA VAL A 291 -0.50 -17.42 8.27
C VAL A 291 -0.89 -16.11 7.63
N GLN A 292 -1.91 -15.44 8.16
CA GLN A 292 -2.44 -14.18 7.67
C GLN A 292 -2.45 -13.18 8.81
N SER A 293 -2.01 -11.95 8.52
CA SER A 293 -2.01 -10.86 9.49
C SER A 293 -2.38 -9.56 8.80
N ASN A 294 -3.29 -8.79 9.41
CA ASN A 294 -3.57 -7.42 9.03
C ASN A 294 -3.08 -6.50 10.13
N TYR A 295 -2.47 -5.40 9.74
CA TYR A 295 -2.03 -4.41 10.69
C TYR A 295 -2.29 -3.01 10.16
N ASN A 296 -2.75 -2.13 11.06
CA ASN A 296 -3.09 -0.75 10.73
C ASN A 296 -2.84 0.16 11.91
N LYS A 297 -2.08 1.22 11.69
CA LYS A 297 -1.93 2.31 12.63
C LYS A 297 -2.30 3.61 11.93
N ARG A 298 -3.48 4.15 12.27
CA ARG A 298 -4.05 5.37 11.66
C ARG A 298 -3.01 6.49 11.59
N TYR A 299 -2.88 7.12 10.43
CA TYR A 299 -1.91 8.17 10.10
C TYR A 299 -0.43 7.75 10.17
N LYS A 300 -0.13 6.46 10.25
CA LYS A 300 1.27 5.97 10.24
C LYS A 300 1.53 4.93 9.17
N TYR A 301 0.85 3.79 9.22
CA TYR A 301 1.01 2.71 8.25
C TYR A 301 -0.17 1.77 8.25
N SER A 302 -0.33 1.05 7.15
CA SER A 302 -1.24 -0.08 7.01
C SER A 302 -0.60 -1.17 6.17
N GLY A 303 -1.03 -2.40 6.38
CA GLY A 303 -0.55 -3.50 5.57
C GLY A 303 -1.21 -4.82 5.92
N ASN A 304 -0.94 -5.81 5.07
CA ASN A 304 -1.31 -7.20 5.29
C ASN A 304 -0.15 -8.11 4.95
N PHE A 305 -0.10 -9.23 5.60
CA PHE A 305 0.88 -10.28 5.36
C PHE A 305 0.15 -11.62 5.24
N ASN A 306 0.50 -12.40 4.23
CA ASN A 306 -0.02 -13.74 4.01
C ASN A 306 1.15 -14.64 3.59
N ALA A 307 1.40 -15.68 4.36
CA ALA A 307 2.36 -16.71 4.00
C ALA A 307 1.65 -18.06 4.02
N SER A 308 1.83 -18.86 2.98
CA SER A 308 1.25 -20.19 2.87
C SER A 308 2.26 -21.20 2.39
N TYR A 309 2.16 -22.41 2.91
CA TYR A 309 2.97 -23.55 2.56
C TYR A 309 2.07 -24.76 2.31
N LEU A 310 2.21 -25.38 1.15
CA LEU A 310 1.42 -26.52 0.70
C LEU A 310 2.30 -27.72 0.43
N VAL A 311 1.88 -28.88 0.89
CA VAL A 311 2.44 -30.18 0.50
C VAL A 311 1.35 -30.94 -0.21
N THR A 312 1.44 -31.02 -1.53
CA THR A 312 0.46 -31.70 -2.36
C THR A 312 0.98 -33.07 -2.77
N LYS A 313 0.20 -34.10 -2.48
CA LYS A 313 0.42 -35.49 -2.89
C LYS A 313 -0.66 -35.86 -3.89
N THR A 314 -0.24 -36.29 -5.07
CA THR A 314 -1.14 -36.76 -6.16
C THR A 314 -0.72 -38.17 -6.55
N GLY A 315 -1.67 -38.94 -7.07
CA GLY A 315 -1.46 -40.36 -7.38
C GLY A 315 -1.48 -41.25 -6.14
N GLU A 316 -1.34 -42.56 -6.36
CA GLU A 316 -1.29 -43.55 -5.26
C GLU A 316 0.16 -43.95 -4.94
N LYS A 317 0.43 -44.08 -3.63
CA LYS A 317 1.75 -44.47 -3.15
C LYS A 317 2.18 -45.77 -3.81
N ASN A 318 3.39 -45.82 -4.35
CA ASN A 318 3.98 -46.94 -5.09
C ASN A 318 3.50 -47.10 -6.56
N MET A 319 2.71 -46.13 -7.10
CA MET A 319 2.37 -46.10 -8.50
C MET A 319 3.25 -45.05 -9.25
N PRO A 320 3.45 -45.19 -10.58
CA PRO A 320 4.33 -44.28 -11.35
C PRO A 320 3.83 -42.83 -11.37
N ASP A 321 2.55 -42.60 -11.11
CA ASP A 321 1.90 -41.29 -11.06
C ASP A 321 2.01 -40.59 -9.68
N TYR A 322 2.62 -41.28 -8.69
CA TYR A 322 2.78 -40.69 -7.35
C TYR A 322 3.77 -39.53 -7.37
N MET A 323 3.30 -38.36 -7.02
CA MET A 323 4.10 -37.16 -6.96
C MET A 323 3.87 -36.39 -5.67
N VAL A 324 4.94 -35.89 -5.08
CA VAL A 324 4.91 -35.01 -3.91
C VAL A 324 5.51 -33.68 -4.28
N THR A 325 4.75 -32.62 -4.18
CA THR A 325 5.22 -31.26 -4.39
C THR A 325 5.12 -30.43 -3.15
N LYS A 326 6.02 -29.47 -3.03
CA LYS A 326 6.09 -28.53 -1.92
C LYS A 326 6.08 -27.13 -2.50
N ASP A 327 5.02 -26.41 -2.22
CA ASP A 327 4.78 -25.09 -2.75
C ASP A 327 4.64 -24.07 -1.63
N PHE A 328 5.07 -22.84 -1.89
CA PHE A 328 4.88 -21.76 -0.94
C PHE A 328 4.52 -20.47 -1.65
N ARG A 329 3.86 -19.59 -0.92
CA ARG A 329 3.55 -18.23 -1.34
C ARG A 329 3.77 -17.27 -0.18
N ILE A 330 4.36 -16.12 -0.48
CA ILE A 330 4.47 -14.99 0.44
C ILE A 330 3.89 -13.78 -0.27
N ALA A 331 2.85 -13.21 0.32
CA ALA A 331 2.25 -11.96 -0.09
C ALA A 331 2.32 -10.96 1.05
N TRP A 332 2.93 -9.80 0.81
CA TRP A 332 3.05 -8.76 1.80
C TRP A 332 2.79 -7.40 1.16
N SER A 333 1.80 -6.71 1.67
CA SER A 333 1.51 -5.34 1.29
C SER A 333 1.74 -4.43 2.50
N HIS A 334 2.53 -3.41 2.31
CA HIS A 334 2.79 -2.38 3.32
C HIS A 334 2.76 -1.00 2.69
N ARG A 335 2.08 -0.09 3.34
CA ARG A 335 2.04 1.31 2.93
C ARG A 335 2.21 2.22 4.13
N GLN A 336 3.21 3.05 4.10
CA GLN A 336 3.37 4.15 5.03
C GLN A 336 2.41 5.29 4.67
N ASP A 337 1.74 5.85 5.64
CA ASP A 337 0.89 7.05 5.46
C ASP A 337 1.79 8.29 5.27
N ALA A 338 1.44 9.17 4.33
CA ALA A 338 2.18 10.40 4.08
C ALA A 338 2.26 11.33 5.32
N LYS A 339 1.27 11.25 6.21
CA LYS A 339 1.26 12.00 7.47
C LYS A 339 2.25 11.47 8.51
N ALA A 340 2.75 10.24 8.36
CA ALA A 340 3.71 9.64 9.29
C ALA A 340 5.06 10.34 9.23
N ASN A 341 5.50 10.65 8.02
CA ASN A 341 6.71 11.42 7.75
C ASN A 341 6.60 12.05 6.36
N PRO A 342 6.47 13.38 6.24
CA PRO A 342 6.34 14.05 4.95
C PRO A 342 7.61 13.94 4.08
N ASN A 343 8.75 13.66 4.69
CA ASN A 343 10.04 13.61 4.01
C ASN A 343 10.51 12.19 3.68
N SER A 344 9.77 11.15 4.06
CA SER A 344 10.11 9.77 3.70
C SER A 344 8.86 8.95 3.44
N SER A 345 8.94 8.04 2.49
CA SER A 345 7.89 7.04 2.24
C SER A 345 8.50 5.66 2.12
N PHE A 346 7.80 4.69 2.67
CA PHE A 346 8.10 3.27 2.54
C PHE A 346 6.85 2.53 2.07
N SER A 347 7.00 1.73 1.03
CA SER A 347 5.94 0.86 0.53
C SER A 347 6.51 -0.48 0.09
N ALA A 348 5.75 -1.53 0.32
CA ALA A 348 6.08 -2.86 -0.13
C ALA A 348 4.83 -3.53 -0.72
N ASN A 349 5.00 -4.19 -1.84
CA ASN A 349 4.01 -5.05 -2.46
C ASN A 349 4.74 -6.30 -2.95
N VAL A 350 4.81 -7.30 -2.09
CA VAL A 350 5.49 -8.57 -2.35
C VAL A 350 4.46 -9.62 -2.69
N ASN A 351 4.63 -10.29 -3.82
CA ASN A 351 3.85 -11.46 -4.23
C ASN A 351 4.83 -12.47 -4.86
N PHE A 352 5.39 -13.30 -4.01
CA PHE A 352 6.40 -14.29 -4.37
C PHE A 352 5.86 -15.69 -4.08
N ALA A 353 5.95 -16.58 -5.06
CA ALA A 353 5.48 -17.95 -4.89
C ALA A 353 6.30 -18.92 -5.76
N THR A 354 6.25 -20.20 -5.43
CA THR A 354 6.70 -21.25 -6.36
C THR A 354 5.87 -21.24 -7.65
N SER A 355 6.48 -21.58 -8.77
CA SER A 355 5.82 -21.53 -10.09
C SER A 355 4.56 -22.40 -10.17
N SER A 356 4.50 -23.50 -9.42
CA SER A 356 3.39 -24.45 -9.37
C SER A 356 2.29 -24.10 -8.32
N TYR A 357 2.51 -23.10 -7.46
CA TYR A 357 1.60 -22.80 -6.36
C TYR A 357 0.15 -22.58 -6.80
N ASP A 358 -0.09 -21.72 -7.79
CA ASP A 358 -1.45 -21.38 -8.22
C ASP A 358 -2.17 -22.53 -8.92
N GLN A 359 -1.42 -23.45 -9.51
CA GLN A 359 -1.97 -24.67 -10.13
C GLN A 359 -2.36 -25.72 -9.11
N ARG A 360 -1.88 -25.62 -7.87
CA ARG A 360 -2.08 -26.61 -6.79
C ARG A 360 -2.88 -26.07 -5.62
N ASN A 361 -2.95 -24.77 -5.45
CA ASN A 361 -3.82 -24.15 -4.46
C ASN A 361 -5.29 -24.24 -4.89
N LEU A 362 -6.13 -24.85 -4.07
CA LEU A 362 -7.52 -25.09 -4.41
C LEU A 362 -8.32 -23.80 -4.65
N SER A 363 -8.02 -22.74 -3.90
CA SER A 363 -8.67 -21.43 -4.10
C SER A 363 -8.31 -20.81 -5.45
N SER A 364 -7.09 -21.01 -5.92
CA SER A 364 -6.64 -20.52 -7.24
C SER A 364 -7.24 -21.34 -8.39
N LEU A 365 -7.44 -22.64 -8.20
CA LEU A 365 -8.07 -23.52 -9.20
C LEU A 365 -9.51 -23.07 -9.55
N TYR A 366 -10.24 -22.55 -8.57
CA TYR A 366 -11.60 -22.03 -8.78
C TYR A 366 -11.64 -20.55 -9.19
N ASN A 367 -10.48 -19.90 -9.32
CA ASN A 367 -10.37 -18.51 -9.78
C ASN A 367 -9.58 -18.43 -11.09
N PRO A 368 -10.27 -18.32 -12.25
CA PRO A 368 -9.64 -18.30 -13.56
C PRO A 368 -8.58 -17.21 -13.74
N GLN A 369 -8.77 -16.06 -13.11
CA GLN A 369 -7.79 -14.96 -13.17
C GLN A 369 -6.50 -15.30 -12.44
N GLN A 370 -6.59 -15.95 -11.27
CA GLN A 370 -5.39 -16.37 -10.52
C GLN A 370 -4.69 -17.55 -11.19
N TYR A 371 -5.48 -18.50 -11.70
CA TYR A 371 -4.96 -19.68 -12.40
C TYR A 371 -4.22 -19.31 -13.69
N SER A 372 -4.75 -18.35 -14.46
CA SER A 372 -4.17 -17.92 -15.73
C SER A 372 -3.06 -16.87 -15.61
N ASN A 373 -2.86 -16.30 -14.41
CA ASN A 373 -1.85 -15.28 -14.19
C ASN A 373 -0.44 -15.88 -14.09
N ASN A 374 0.30 -15.76 -15.18
CA ASN A 374 1.66 -16.30 -15.28
C ASN A 374 2.73 -15.33 -14.76
N THR A 375 2.39 -14.08 -14.42
CA THR A 375 3.37 -13.09 -13.99
C THR A 375 3.09 -12.64 -12.55
N LYS A 376 4.09 -12.76 -11.68
CA LYS A 376 4.06 -12.24 -10.32
C LYS A 376 5.12 -11.16 -10.15
N THR A 377 4.69 -10.01 -9.68
CA THR A 377 5.59 -8.89 -9.43
C THR A 377 5.66 -8.56 -7.95
N SER A 378 6.85 -8.30 -7.48
CA SER A 378 7.13 -7.85 -6.11
C SER A 378 7.95 -6.59 -6.17
N SER A 379 7.59 -5.60 -5.38
CA SER A 379 8.34 -4.36 -5.25
C SER A 379 8.40 -3.88 -3.81
N VAL A 380 9.56 -3.44 -3.40
CA VAL A 380 9.77 -2.75 -2.12
C VAL A 380 10.45 -1.43 -2.42
N SER A 381 9.81 -0.33 -2.07
CA SER A 381 10.29 1.01 -2.38
C SER A 381 10.49 1.84 -1.12
N TYR A 382 11.61 2.52 -1.07
CA TYR A 382 11.90 3.52 -0.04
C TYR A 382 12.31 4.82 -0.72
N SER A 383 11.71 5.93 -0.31
CA SER A 383 12.15 7.24 -0.75
C SER A 383 12.33 8.19 0.41
N ARG A 384 13.31 9.09 0.28
CA ARG A 384 13.58 10.14 1.25
C ARG A 384 13.92 11.44 0.55
N ASN A 385 13.26 12.48 0.96
CA ASN A 385 13.49 13.84 0.52
C ASN A 385 14.22 14.63 1.63
N PHE A 386 15.23 15.39 1.24
CA PHE A 386 15.99 16.32 2.10
C PHE A 386 15.74 17.74 1.61
N PRO A 387 14.65 18.40 2.05
CA PRO A 387 14.22 19.69 1.51
C PRO A 387 15.28 20.79 1.66
N GLU A 388 16.07 20.76 2.74
CA GLU A 388 17.08 21.79 3.04
C GLU A 388 18.17 21.88 1.98
N ILE A 389 18.54 20.76 1.38
CA ILE A 389 19.57 20.68 0.34
C ILE A 389 19.00 20.36 -1.04
N GLY A 390 17.69 20.13 -1.14
CA GLY A 390 17.01 19.76 -2.38
C GLY A 390 17.40 18.38 -2.91
N LEU A 391 17.81 17.45 -2.05
CA LEU A 391 18.21 16.09 -2.42
C LEU A 391 17.06 15.12 -2.23
N ASN A 392 16.79 14.32 -3.27
CA ASN A 392 15.84 13.21 -3.22
C ASN A 392 16.59 11.90 -3.45
N LEU A 393 16.33 10.93 -2.59
CA LEU A 393 16.86 9.57 -2.67
C LEU A 393 15.69 8.61 -2.81
N SER A 394 15.72 7.72 -3.79
CA SER A 394 14.77 6.61 -3.88
C SER A 394 15.50 5.32 -4.22
N SER A 395 15.09 4.25 -3.58
CA SER A 395 15.62 2.91 -3.83
C SER A 395 14.46 1.94 -3.95
N THR A 396 14.49 1.13 -4.99
CA THR A 396 13.47 0.11 -5.25
C THR A 396 14.12 -1.26 -5.40
N PHE A 397 13.50 -2.25 -4.83
CA PHE A 397 13.77 -3.65 -5.04
C PHE A 397 12.60 -4.24 -5.84
N ASN A 398 12.88 -4.84 -6.98
CA ASN A 398 11.88 -5.44 -7.86
C ASN A 398 12.20 -6.90 -8.12
N ILE A 399 11.17 -7.74 -8.05
CA ILE A 399 11.21 -9.12 -8.55
C ILE A 399 10.04 -9.29 -9.50
N SER A 400 10.30 -9.83 -10.68
CA SER A 400 9.28 -10.28 -11.64
C SER A 400 9.51 -11.76 -11.93
N GLN A 401 8.51 -12.58 -11.60
CA GLN A 401 8.52 -14.01 -11.89
C GLN A 401 7.57 -14.31 -13.04
N ASN A 402 7.99 -15.11 -13.98
CA ASN A 402 7.13 -15.74 -14.96
C ASN A 402 6.99 -17.22 -14.61
N THR A 403 5.79 -17.62 -14.18
CA THR A 403 5.53 -18.99 -13.72
C THR A 403 5.43 -20.00 -14.85
N ARG A 404 5.18 -19.55 -16.09
CA ARG A 404 5.05 -20.43 -17.25
C ARG A 404 6.38 -21.07 -17.65
N ASP A 405 7.45 -20.30 -17.66
CA ASP A 405 8.79 -20.74 -18.03
C ASP A 405 9.76 -20.78 -16.84
N SER A 406 9.25 -20.56 -15.63
CA SER A 406 10.02 -20.52 -14.37
C SER A 406 11.18 -19.54 -14.41
N SER A 407 11.01 -18.41 -15.12
CA SER A 407 12.03 -17.37 -15.15
C SER A 407 11.78 -16.31 -14.08
N ILE A 408 12.86 -15.76 -13.58
CA ILE A 408 12.86 -14.71 -12.57
C ILE A 408 13.80 -13.58 -12.97
N SER A 409 13.29 -12.37 -12.94
CA SER A 409 14.05 -11.14 -13.08
C SER A 409 14.12 -10.43 -11.74
N VAL A 410 15.31 -10.18 -11.25
CA VAL A 410 15.52 -9.47 -9.97
C VAL A 410 16.34 -8.22 -10.25
N THR A 411 15.86 -7.09 -9.73
CA THR A 411 16.59 -5.81 -9.74
C THR A 411 16.78 -5.36 -8.31
N LEU A 412 18.05 -5.25 -7.88
CA LEU A 412 18.41 -4.90 -6.50
C LEU A 412 19.84 -4.34 -6.39
N PRO A 413 20.02 -3.12 -5.97
CA PRO A 413 19.02 -2.05 -5.90
C PRO A 413 18.76 -1.41 -7.26
N ASP A 414 17.61 -0.77 -7.39
CA ASP A 414 17.37 0.28 -8.37
C ASP A 414 17.37 1.60 -7.58
N LEU A 415 18.48 2.31 -7.63
CA LEU A 415 18.74 3.51 -6.83
C LEU A 415 18.68 4.74 -7.71
N ASN A 416 17.94 5.74 -7.28
CA ASN A 416 17.90 7.06 -7.91
C ASN A 416 18.21 8.14 -6.88
N ILE A 417 19.18 8.97 -7.17
CA ILE A 417 19.63 10.11 -6.38
C ILE A 417 19.43 11.35 -7.25
N SER A 418 18.60 12.29 -6.85
CA SER A 418 18.42 13.53 -7.60
C SER A 418 18.59 14.75 -6.70
N LEU A 419 19.45 15.64 -7.14
CA LEU A 419 19.62 16.96 -6.57
C LEU A 419 18.82 17.94 -7.43
N ASN A 420 17.89 18.64 -6.81
CA ASN A 420 17.13 19.69 -7.46
C ASN A 420 18.08 20.78 -8.00
N ARG A 421 17.58 21.59 -8.93
CA ARG A 421 18.34 22.67 -9.49
C ARG A 421 18.84 23.62 -8.39
N ILE A 422 20.14 23.77 -8.30
CA ILE A 422 20.83 24.69 -7.39
C ILE A 422 21.57 25.76 -8.17
N TYR A 423 21.77 26.89 -7.56
CA TYR A 423 22.57 27.99 -8.09
C TYR A 423 23.80 28.18 -7.20
N PRO A 424 24.89 27.43 -7.44
CA PRO A 424 26.01 27.35 -6.51
C PRO A 424 26.72 28.70 -6.30
N PHE A 425 26.64 29.58 -7.28
CA PHE A 425 27.30 30.90 -7.24
C PHE A 425 26.37 32.04 -6.82
N LYS A 426 25.12 31.73 -6.46
CA LYS A 426 24.16 32.76 -6.05
C LYS A 426 24.50 33.31 -4.67
N ARG A 427 24.60 34.64 -4.56
CA ARG A 427 24.85 35.33 -3.28
C ARG A 427 23.69 35.09 -2.31
N LYS A 428 24.00 34.82 -1.03
CA LYS A 428 22.98 34.65 0.04
C LYS A 428 22.21 35.93 0.33
N LYS A 429 22.85 37.08 0.19
CA LYS A 429 22.25 38.43 0.31
C LYS A 429 22.52 39.18 -0.97
N ALA A 430 21.58 39.15 -1.89
CA ALA A 430 21.68 39.86 -3.15
C ALA A 430 21.27 41.35 -2.98
N VAL A 431 22.16 42.27 -3.34
CA VAL A 431 21.89 43.69 -3.43
C VAL A 431 22.15 44.07 -4.88
N GLY A 432 21.14 44.65 -5.56
CA GLY A 432 21.19 44.98 -6.96
C GLY A 432 20.90 43.80 -7.90
N ASP A 433 21.17 43.97 -9.20
CA ASP A 433 20.89 42.97 -10.22
C ASP A 433 21.72 41.70 -10.07
N GLU A 434 21.14 40.54 -10.49
CA GLU A 434 21.86 39.27 -10.51
C GLU A 434 23.02 39.31 -11.50
N ARG A 435 24.21 38.93 -11.05
CA ARG A 435 25.41 38.83 -11.89
C ARG A 435 25.31 37.61 -12.79
N TRP A 436 26.02 37.62 -13.92
CA TRP A 436 25.96 36.55 -14.93
C TRP A 436 26.24 35.16 -14.34
N TYR A 437 27.21 35.01 -13.42
CA TYR A 437 27.57 33.74 -12.81
C TYR A 437 26.53 33.24 -11.79
N GLU A 438 25.72 34.14 -11.21
CA GLU A 438 24.64 33.78 -10.29
C GLU A 438 23.48 33.03 -10.98
N LYS A 439 23.40 33.17 -12.30
CA LYS A 439 22.40 32.51 -13.17
C LYS A 439 22.82 31.11 -13.58
N ILE A 440 24.04 30.68 -13.24
CA ILE A 440 24.51 29.32 -13.51
C ILE A 440 23.83 28.36 -12.55
N SER A 441 23.10 27.44 -13.11
CA SER A 441 22.40 26.38 -12.37
C SER A 441 23.07 25.05 -12.63
N LEU A 442 23.06 24.22 -11.62
CA LEU A 442 23.52 22.84 -11.65
C LEU A 442 22.45 21.92 -11.10
N GLN A 443 22.28 20.78 -11.74
CA GLN A 443 21.43 19.69 -11.27
C GLN A 443 22.26 18.40 -11.32
N TYR A 444 21.92 17.44 -10.47
CA TYR A 444 22.56 16.14 -10.50
C TYR A 444 21.50 15.04 -10.44
N THR A 445 21.69 14.00 -11.25
CA THR A 445 20.91 12.76 -11.18
C THR A 445 21.87 11.59 -11.26
N GLY A 446 21.90 10.80 -10.18
CA GLY A 446 22.60 9.53 -10.10
C GLY A 446 21.60 8.37 -10.16
N GLN A 447 21.84 7.41 -11.03
CA GLN A 447 21.01 6.22 -11.17
C GLN A 447 21.91 4.98 -11.12
N MET A 448 21.54 4.00 -10.30
CA MET A 448 22.26 2.73 -10.22
C MET A 448 21.24 1.61 -10.33
N THR A 449 21.51 0.66 -11.19
CA THR A 449 20.73 -0.57 -11.27
C THR A 449 21.63 -1.78 -11.25
N ASN A 450 21.16 -2.82 -10.58
CA ASN A 450 21.83 -4.11 -10.54
C ASN A 450 20.76 -5.19 -10.72
N SER A 451 20.85 -5.97 -11.79
CA SER A 451 19.81 -6.91 -12.19
C SER A 451 20.34 -8.25 -12.63
N ILE A 452 19.50 -9.27 -12.49
CA ILE A 452 19.77 -10.61 -12.99
C ILE A 452 18.48 -11.21 -13.55
N ASN A 453 18.59 -11.85 -14.71
CA ASN A 453 17.55 -12.68 -15.31
C ASN A 453 18.00 -14.13 -15.31
N THR A 454 17.24 -15.00 -14.68
CA THR A 454 17.61 -16.41 -14.52
C THR A 454 16.39 -17.29 -14.30
N LYS A 455 16.59 -18.60 -14.14
CA LYS A 455 15.53 -19.52 -13.68
C LYS A 455 15.41 -19.47 -12.15
N ASP A 456 14.21 -19.68 -11.62
CA ASP A 456 13.90 -19.60 -10.19
C ASP A 456 14.76 -20.56 -9.34
N ASN A 457 15.05 -21.75 -9.85
CA ASN A 457 15.89 -22.75 -9.19
C ASN A 457 17.40 -22.42 -9.20
N LEU A 458 17.83 -21.46 -10.01
CA LEU A 458 19.22 -21.06 -10.17
C LEU A 458 19.57 -19.77 -9.42
N ILE A 459 18.61 -18.95 -9.03
CA ILE A 459 18.85 -17.64 -8.44
C ILE A 459 19.79 -17.67 -7.22
N LEU A 460 19.65 -18.69 -6.36
CA LEU A 460 20.49 -18.85 -5.17
C LEU A 460 21.84 -19.54 -5.46
N LYS A 461 21.99 -20.12 -6.63
CA LYS A 461 23.20 -20.84 -7.05
C LYS A 461 24.14 -19.98 -7.89
N GLN A 462 23.62 -18.91 -8.49
CA GLN A 462 24.42 -18.01 -9.32
C GLN A 462 25.21 -17.04 -8.44
N GLY A 463 26.50 -16.88 -8.78
CA GLY A 463 27.37 -15.91 -8.11
C GLY A 463 27.08 -14.47 -8.56
N LEU A 464 27.57 -13.49 -7.79
CA LEU A 464 27.42 -12.06 -8.06
C LEU A 464 27.98 -11.62 -9.43
N ASN A 465 28.91 -12.39 -9.99
CA ASN A 465 29.50 -12.15 -11.31
C ASN A 465 28.52 -12.32 -12.49
N LYS A 466 27.36 -12.93 -12.26
CA LYS A 466 26.30 -13.05 -13.28
C LYS A 466 25.33 -11.87 -13.29
N TRP A 467 25.38 -11.05 -12.26
CA TRP A 467 24.53 -9.85 -12.18
C TRP A 467 25.02 -8.78 -13.16
N THR A 468 24.07 -8.13 -13.80
CA THR A 468 24.32 -7.01 -14.70
C THR A 468 24.12 -5.72 -13.92
N ASN A 469 25.18 -4.94 -13.81
CA ASN A 469 25.17 -3.69 -13.06
C ASN A 469 25.60 -2.49 -13.91
N GLY A 470 25.13 -1.34 -13.54
CA GLY A 470 25.53 -0.07 -14.13
C GLY A 470 25.13 1.08 -13.22
N MET A 471 25.95 2.11 -13.21
CA MET A 471 25.67 3.37 -12.55
C MET A 471 25.83 4.51 -13.56
N GLN A 472 24.89 5.45 -13.56
CA GLN A 472 24.89 6.63 -14.43
C GLN A 472 24.82 7.89 -13.59
N HIS A 473 25.67 8.86 -13.93
CA HIS A 473 25.68 10.20 -13.36
C HIS A 473 25.36 11.20 -14.48
N LYS A 474 24.34 12.03 -14.28
CA LYS A 474 23.99 13.13 -15.19
C LYS A 474 24.14 14.45 -14.46
N ILE A 475 24.91 15.34 -15.04
CA ILE A 475 25.20 16.66 -14.48
C ILE A 475 24.92 17.72 -15.57
N PRO A 476 23.64 18.14 -15.75
CA PRO A 476 23.33 19.27 -16.59
C PRO A 476 23.69 20.56 -15.87
N ILE A 477 24.46 21.41 -16.55
CA ILE A 477 24.81 22.77 -16.14
C ILE A 477 24.20 23.71 -17.17
N SER A 478 23.43 24.70 -16.75
CA SER A 478 22.81 25.67 -17.65
C SER A 478 22.73 27.03 -17.02
N ALA A 479 22.72 28.04 -17.87
CA ALA A 479 22.47 29.43 -17.47
C ALA A 479 21.43 30.04 -18.39
N THR A 480 20.69 31.03 -17.88
CA THR A 480 19.73 31.78 -18.70
C THR A 480 20.09 33.25 -18.66
N PHE A 481 20.41 33.78 -19.81
CA PHE A 481 20.73 35.22 -20.00
C PHE A 481 19.66 35.88 -20.86
N THR A 482 19.32 37.10 -20.52
CA THR A 482 18.49 37.94 -21.38
C THR A 482 19.36 39.08 -21.93
N LEU A 483 19.63 39.02 -23.23
CA LEU A 483 20.37 40.08 -23.92
C LEU A 483 19.40 41.12 -24.44
N PHE A 484 19.79 42.38 -24.35
CA PHE A 484 18.99 43.54 -24.84
C PHE A 484 17.54 43.55 -24.33
N LYS A 485 17.26 42.89 -23.18
CA LYS A 485 15.93 42.70 -22.56
C LYS A 485 14.94 41.80 -23.34
N TYR A 486 15.29 41.35 -24.54
CA TYR A 486 14.36 40.67 -25.43
C TYR A 486 14.83 39.28 -25.91
N ILE A 487 16.12 39.06 -25.98
CA ILE A 487 16.69 37.81 -26.51
C ILE A 487 17.14 36.95 -25.35
N ASN A 488 16.53 35.78 -25.21
CA ASN A 488 16.96 34.79 -24.24
C ASN A 488 18.03 33.88 -24.85
N VAL A 489 19.13 33.76 -24.16
CA VAL A 489 20.27 32.90 -24.51
C VAL A 489 20.49 31.90 -23.40
N VAL A 490 20.41 30.63 -23.72
CA VAL A 490 20.50 29.53 -22.75
C VAL A 490 21.63 28.59 -23.18
N PRO A 491 22.88 28.86 -22.76
CA PRO A 491 23.95 27.88 -22.87
C PRO A 491 23.72 26.75 -21.90
N SER A 492 24.01 25.50 -22.31
CA SER A 492 24.00 24.34 -21.45
C SER A 492 25.16 23.38 -21.78
N PHE A 493 25.65 22.72 -20.75
CA PHE A 493 26.65 21.67 -20.82
C PHE A 493 26.08 20.46 -20.09
N ASN A 494 25.88 19.38 -20.81
CA ASN A 494 25.35 18.14 -20.29
C ASN A 494 26.49 17.13 -20.19
N TYR A 495 26.85 16.75 -18.98
CA TYR A 495 27.84 15.73 -18.71
C TYR A 495 27.15 14.48 -18.24
N THR A 496 27.47 13.34 -18.85
CA THR A 496 26.98 12.01 -18.43
C THR A 496 28.16 11.08 -18.29
N GLU A 497 28.23 10.43 -17.11
CA GLU A 497 29.26 9.42 -16.81
C GLU A 497 28.58 8.12 -16.41
N ARG A 498 29.15 7.00 -16.83
CA ARG A 498 28.64 5.66 -16.54
C ARG A 498 29.75 4.80 -15.98
N TRP A 499 29.42 4.02 -14.98
CA TRP A 499 30.33 3.06 -14.35
C TRP A 499 29.79 1.66 -14.54
N TYR A 500 30.64 0.77 -15.02
CA TYR A 500 30.34 -0.64 -15.25
C TYR A 500 31.38 -1.49 -14.53
N MET A 501 30.96 -2.62 -13.98
CA MET A 501 31.86 -3.60 -13.36
C MET A 501 32.25 -4.72 -14.32
N ARG A 502 31.86 -4.61 -15.58
CA ARG A 502 32.23 -5.53 -16.65
C ARG A 502 32.10 -4.88 -18.01
N LYS A 503 32.82 -5.47 -18.99
CA LYS A 503 32.66 -5.21 -20.43
C LYS A 503 32.63 -6.54 -21.19
N VAL A 504 32.17 -6.53 -22.41
CA VAL A 504 32.19 -7.70 -23.31
C VAL A 504 33.22 -7.46 -24.40
N GLU A 505 34.17 -8.37 -24.55
CA GLU A 505 35.08 -8.39 -25.67
C GLU A 505 34.59 -9.42 -26.69
N GLN A 506 34.65 -9.05 -27.97
CA GLN A 506 34.25 -9.90 -29.08
C GLN A 506 35.45 -10.24 -29.93
N SER A 507 35.52 -11.49 -30.36
CA SER A 507 36.52 -11.99 -31.30
C SER A 507 35.87 -12.89 -32.35
N TYR A 508 36.44 -12.97 -33.52
CA TYR A 508 35.99 -13.90 -34.53
C TYR A 508 36.32 -15.33 -34.14
N ASP A 509 35.33 -16.21 -34.16
CA ASP A 509 35.47 -17.65 -33.87
C ASP A 509 34.46 -18.41 -34.74
N PRO A 510 34.93 -19.12 -35.78
CA PRO A 510 34.06 -19.88 -36.70
C PRO A 510 33.22 -20.95 -36.02
N SER A 511 33.64 -21.42 -34.84
CA SER A 511 32.91 -22.44 -34.06
C SER A 511 31.83 -21.89 -33.16
N ALA A 512 31.79 -20.57 -32.95
CA ALA A 512 30.83 -19.92 -32.10
C ALA A 512 29.53 -19.54 -32.86
N PRO A 513 28.39 -19.40 -32.16
CA PRO A 513 27.16 -18.89 -32.77
C PRO A 513 27.41 -17.54 -33.46
N ASN A 514 26.94 -17.38 -34.69
CA ASN A 514 27.16 -16.20 -35.54
C ASN A 514 28.65 -15.87 -35.78
N ASN A 515 29.55 -16.85 -35.67
CA ASN A 515 31.00 -16.72 -35.83
C ASN A 515 31.66 -15.68 -34.90
N VAL A 516 31.02 -15.39 -33.75
CA VAL A 516 31.50 -14.39 -32.78
C VAL A 516 31.53 -14.97 -31.37
N ARG A 517 32.73 -15.07 -30.82
CA ARG A 517 32.94 -15.39 -29.42
C ARG A 517 32.81 -14.10 -28.57
N ARG A 518 32.08 -14.20 -27.48
CA ARG A 518 31.85 -13.09 -26.54
C ARG A 518 32.39 -13.45 -25.17
N ASP A 519 33.46 -12.79 -24.76
CA ASP A 519 34.10 -12.98 -23.46
C ASP A 519 33.74 -11.81 -22.51
N THR A 520 33.25 -12.14 -21.32
CA THR A 520 32.93 -11.14 -20.30
C THR A 520 34.16 -10.90 -19.44
N ILE A 521 34.69 -9.68 -19.48
CA ILE A 521 35.81 -9.23 -18.66
C ILE A 521 35.29 -8.42 -17.49
N ASN A 522 35.55 -8.92 -16.27
CA ASN A 522 35.18 -8.22 -15.04
C ASN A 522 36.24 -7.17 -14.67
N GLY A 523 35.82 -5.99 -14.32
CA GLY A 523 36.68 -4.88 -13.92
C GLY A 523 35.89 -3.56 -13.95
N PHE A 524 36.39 -2.56 -13.27
CA PHE A 524 35.79 -1.22 -13.28
C PHE A 524 36.05 -0.54 -14.61
N ASN A 525 35.01 -0.10 -15.27
CA ASN A 525 35.04 0.61 -16.53
C ASN A 525 34.26 1.92 -16.40
N ARG A 526 34.88 3.00 -16.81
CA ARG A 526 34.32 4.35 -16.83
C ARG A 526 34.08 4.79 -18.26
N VAL A 527 32.84 5.16 -18.57
CA VAL A 527 32.42 5.67 -19.88
C VAL A 527 31.75 7.02 -19.67
N TYR A 528 32.24 8.07 -20.32
CA TYR A 528 31.65 9.38 -20.22
C TYR A 528 31.40 9.99 -21.60
N ASN A 529 30.38 10.82 -21.67
CA ASN A 529 30.13 11.67 -22.82
C ASN A 529 29.60 13.02 -22.34
N TYR A 530 29.75 14.03 -23.22
CA TYR A 530 29.22 15.35 -22.96
C TYR A 530 28.75 15.98 -24.27
N ASP A 531 27.80 16.89 -24.13
CA ASP A 531 27.36 17.78 -25.18
C ASP A 531 27.28 19.21 -24.69
N LEU A 532 27.52 20.11 -25.61
CA LEU A 532 27.34 21.55 -25.43
C LEU A 532 26.12 21.97 -26.24
N SER A 533 25.25 22.75 -25.67
CA SER A 533 24.15 23.37 -26.43
C SER A 533 23.95 24.84 -26.11
N LEU A 534 23.53 25.55 -27.09
CA LEU A 534 23.20 26.98 -27.04
C LEU A 534 21.84 27.18 -27.66
N GLN A 535 20.89 27.64 -26.90
CA GLN A 535 19.57 27.98 -27.39
C GLN A 535 19.39 29.51 -27.32
N VAL A 536 18.93 30.07 -28.42
CA VAL A 536 18.61 31.50 -28.53
C VAL A 536 17.17 31.64 -29.00
N ASN A 537 16.35 32.35 -28.24
CA ASN A 537 14.95 32.57 -28.59
C ASN A 537 14.51 33.96 -28.19
N THR A 538 13.49 34.47 -28.89
CA THR A 538 12.83 35.73 -28.57
C THR A 538 11.33 35.63 -28.80
N LYS A 539 10.58 36.54 -28.23
CA LYS A 539 9.12 36.66 -28.45
C LYS A 539 8.82 38.02 -29.04
N MET A 540 8.24 37.99 -30.19
CA MET A 540 7.76 39.22 -30.89
C MET A 540 6.23 39.25 -30.82
N TYR A 541 5.69 40.41 -30.52
CA TYR A 541 4.25 40.62 -30.37
C TYR A 541 3.75 41.55 -31.46
N GLY A 542 2.84 41.05 -32.29
CA GLY A 542 2.06 41.85 -33.24
C GLY A 542 0.65 42.08 -32.69
N PHE A 543 0.20 43.32 -32.75
CA PHE A 543 -1.15 43.70 -32.37
C PHE A 543 -1.85 44.33 -33.57
N TYR A 544 -2.93 43.70 -34.03
CA TYR A 544 -3.67 44.10 -35.21
C TYR A 544 -5.08 44.52 -34.83
N LYS A 545 -5.52 45.69 -35.27
CA LYS A 545 -6.93 46.10 -35.17
C LYS A 545 -7.61 45.74 -36.50
N PRO A 546 -8.60 44.81 -36.49
CA PRO A 546 -9.30 44.44 -37.71
C PRO A 546 -10.05 45.60 -38.33
N TRP A 547 -10.20 45.57 -39.62
CA TRP A 547 -10.98 46.60 -40.34
C TRP A 547 -12.43 46.55 -39.93
N LYS A 548 -12.92 47.61 -39.27
CA LYS A 548 -14.29 47.71 -38.76
C LYS A 548 -15.35 47.54 -39.85
N LYS A 549 -15.06 47.95 -41.07
CA LYS A 549 -15.98 47.77 -42.22
C LYS A 549 -16.23 46.30 -42.59
N LEU A 550 -15.26 45.42 -42.33
CA LEU A 550 -15.36 44.01 -42.70
C LEU A 550 -15.83 43.13 -41.51
N PHE A 551 -15.37 43.44 -40.30
CA PHE A 551 -15.54 42.62 -39.10
C PHE A 551 -16.43 43.25 -38.02
N GLY A 552 -16.97 44.44 -38.28
CA GLY A 552 -17.75 45.19 -37.29
C GLY A 552 -16.92 45.59 -36.06
N ASP A 553 -17.62 46.03 -35.01
CA ASP A 553 -17.00 46.43 -33.73
C ASP A 553 -16.84 45.27 -32.72
N LYS A 554 -17.14 44.01 -33.12
CA LYS A 554 -17.08 42.86 -32.22
C LYS A 554 -15.65 42.46 -31.87
N ILE A 555 -14.69 42.57 -32.80
CA ILE A 555 -13.30 42.20 -32.56
C ILE A 555 -12.53 43.45 -32.14
N GLU A 556 -12.05 43.47 -30.92
CA GLU A 556 -11.29 44.58 -30.36
C GLU A 556 -9.84 44.57 -30.86
N MET A 557 -9.19 43.42 -30.86
CA MET A 557 -7.77 43.26 -31.19
C MET A 557 -7.41 41.82 -31.50
N ILE A 558 -6.49 41.58 -32.43
CA ILE A 558 -5.82 40.32 -32.70
C ILE A 558 -4.38 40.45 -32.22
N ARG A 559 -3.95 39.53 -31.35
CA ARG A 559 -2.57 39.40 -30.90
C ARG A 559 -1.91 38.22 -31.60
N HIS A 560 -0.83 38.47 -32.28
CA HIS A 560 0.06 37.47 -32.85
C HIS A 560 1.33 37.41 -32.01
N VAL A 561 1.70 36.25 -31.51
CA VAL A 561 2.98 36.01 -30.85
C VAL A 561 3.82 35.11 -31.75
N PHE A 562 4.91 35.67 -32.22
CA PHE A 562 5.90 35.00 -33.05
C PHE A 562 7.14 34.72 -32.23
N THR A 563 7.50 33.41 -32.11
CA THR A 563 8.61 32.95 -31.27
C THR A 563 9.62 32.19 -32.12
N PRO A 564 10.58 32.89 -32.75
CA PRO A 564 11.69 32.24 -33.42
C PRO A 564 12.68 31.70 -32.38
N SER A 565 13.26 30.57 -32.66
CA SER A 565 14.34 30.00 -31.87
C SER A 565 15.39 29.32 -32.77
N VAL A 566 16.62 29.44 -32.35
CA VAL A 566 17.77 28.75 -32.94
C VAL A 566 18.49 28.02 -31.84
N SER A 567 18.70 26.73 -31.99
CA SER A 567 19.52 25.95 -31.08
C SER A 567 20.70 25.32 -31.82
N MET A 568 21.85 25.35 -31.20
CA MET A 568 23.06 24.67 -31.62
C MET A 568 23.39 23.61 -30.60
N SER A 569 23.74 22.39 -31.04
CA SER A 569 24.27 21.34 -30.18
C SER A 569 25.54 20.76 -30.77
N TYR A 570 26.53 20.55 -29.94
CA TYR A 570 27.83 20.01 -30.29
C TYR A 570 28.19 18.85 -29.42
N ALA A 571 28.54 17.69 -29.97
CA ALA A 571 29.12 16.56 -29.27
C ALA A 571 30.36 16.09 -30.05
N PRO A 572 31.49 15.84 -29.36
CA PRO A 572 32.68 15.31 -30.00
C PRO A 572 32.48 13.85 -30.47
N ASP A 573 33.39 13.39 -31.30
CA ASP A 573 33.41 12.01 -31.76
C ASP A 573 33.89 11.06 -30.65
N PHE A 574 32.95 10.36 -30.03
CA PHE A 574 33.23 9.36 -29.00
C PHE A 574 33.53 7.97 -29.57
N SER A 575 33.46 7.77 -30.90
CA SER A 575 33.78 6.51 -31.54
C SER A 575 35.29 6.36 -31.80
N THR A 576 36.08 7.42 -31.60
CA THR A 576 37.54 7.39 -31.79
C THR A 576 38.25 6.48 -30.79
N SER A 577 39.34 5.88 -31.20
CA SER A 577 40.19 4.99 -30.38
C SER A 577 40.69 5.64 -29.08
N ARG A 578 40.78 6.98 -29.04
CA ARG A 578 41.14 7.78 -27.84
C ARG A 578 40.27 7.47 -26.63
N TYR A 579 39.01 7.21 -26.85
CA TYR A 579 38.07 6.95 -25.74
C TYR A 579 37.97 5.47 -25.38
N GLY A 580 38.32 4.56 -26.28
CA GLY A 580 38.27 3.12 -26.05
C GLY A 580 36.84 2.57 -25.89
N TYR A 581 35.83 3.27 -26.45
CA TYR A 581 34.43 2.86 -26.32
C TYR A 581 33.94 1.97 -27.45
N VAL A 582 34.75 1.78 -28.47
CA VAL A 582 34.50 0.89 -29.61
C VAL A 582 35.54 -0.16 -29.64
N GLY A 583 35.13 -1.43 -29.59
CA GLY A 583 36.00 -2.57 -29.85
C GLY A 583 35.98 -2.92 -31.33
N THR A 584 37.05 -3.54 -31.80
CA THR A 584 37.21 -4.03 -33.20
C THR A 584 37.72 -5.45 -33.20
N TYR A 585 37.26 -6.26 -34.15
CA TYR A 585 37.84 -7.52 -34.48
C TYR A 585 37.92 -7.69 -36.01
N THR A 586 38.88 -8.46 -36.49
CA THR A 586 39.07 -8.73 -37.90
C THR A 586 38.67 -10.17 -38.24
N TYR A 587 38.12 -10.35 -39.39
CA TYR A 587 37.80 -11.68 -39.96
C TYR A 587 38.05 -11.68 -41.48
N THR A 588 38.31 -12.87 -42.02
CA THR A 588 38.42 -13.05 -43.45
C THR A 588 37.05 -13.43 -44.00
N ASP A 589 36.58 -12.67 -44.99
CA ASP A 589 35.31 -12.91 -45.67
C ASP A 589 35.41 -14.09 -46.63
N THR A 590 34.27 -14.54 -47.14
CA THR A 590 34.17 -15.61 -48.16
C THR A 590 34.98 -15.33 -49.44
N ASP A 591 35.19 -14.05 -49.73
CA ASP A 591 35.95 -13.57 -50.88
C ASP A 591 37.48 -13.49 -50.61
N GLY A 592 37.93 -13.90 -49.40
CA GLY A 592 39.34 -13.87 -48.98
C GLY A 592 39.83 -12.50 -48.53
N GLU A 593 38.92 -11.48 -48.43
CA GLU A 593 39.27 -10.15 -47.94
C GLU A 593 39.22 -10.05 -46.43
N VAL A 594 40.20 -9.36 -45.82
CA VAL A 594 40.22 -9.07 -44.40
C VAL A 594 39.30 -7.89 -44.11
N ARG A 595 38.23 -8.16 -43.38
CA ARG A 595 37.28 -7.12 -42.94
C ARG A 595 37.40 -6.86 -41.45
N THR A 596 37.17 -5.60 -41.07
CA THR A 596 37.17 -5.16 -39.69
C THR A 596 35.72 -4.86 -39.27
N GLN A 597 35.28 -5.53 -38.24
CA GLN A 597 33.96 -5.28 -37.63
C GLN A 597 34.13 -4.50 -36.34
N THR A 598 33.29 -3.48 -36.14
CA THR A 598 33.24 -2.69 -34.91
C THR A 598 32.10 -3.16 -34.03
N TYR A 599 32.30 -3.11 -32.73
CA TYR A 599 31.26 -3.44 -31.75
C TYR A 599 31.33 -2.52 -30.51
N ASN A 600 30.24 -2.45 -29.77
CA ASN A 600 30.17 -1.72 -28.50
C ASN A 600 30.41 -2.71 -27.32
N PRO A 601 31.52 -2.59 -26.56
CA PRO A 601 31.79 -3.46 -25.41
C PRO A 601 30.78 -3.35 -24.26
N TYR A 602 29.96 -2.34 -24.27
CA TYR A 602 28.97 -2.01 -23.23
C TYR A 602 27.53 -2.26 -23.70
N GLU A 603 27.34 -2.88 -24.85
CA GLU A 603 26.02 -3.22 -25.38
C GLU A 603 25.29 -4.19 -24.43
N GLY A 604 23.99 -3.95 -24.20
CA GLY A 604 23.18 -4.77 -23.29
C GLY A 604 23.42 -4.52 -21.80
N LEU A 605 24.35 -3.64 -21.42
CA LEU A 605 24.49 -3.17 -20.04
C LEU A 605 23.48 -2.07 -19.72
N PRO A 606 23.12 -1.87 -18.44
CA PRO A 606 22.24 -0.77 -18.03
C PRO A 606 22.81 0.58 -18.44
N TYR A 607 21.93 1.49 -18.87
CA TYR A 607 22.33 2.84 -19.32
C TYR A 607 23.34 2.82 -20.48
N SER A 608 23.30 1.78 -21.33
CA SER A 608 24.25 1.62 -22.42
C SER A 608 24.39 2.92 -23.24
N PHE A 609 25.62 3.16 -23.69
CA PHE A 609 25.97 4.29 -24.51
C PHE A 609 26.45 3.76 -25.87
N SER A 610 25.84 4.26 -26.94
CA SER A 610 26.29 3.95 -28.29
C SER A 610 27.23 5.07 -28.76
N PRO A 611 28.53 4.81 -28.84
CA PRO A 611 29.48 5.81 -29.34
C PRO A 611 29.10 6.22 -30.77
N SER A 612 28.99 7.50 -31.01
CA SER A 612 28.69 8.06 -32.32
C SER A 612 29.79 9.02 -32.74
N GLY A 613 29.92 9.25 -34.05
CA GLY A 613 30.80 10.26 -34.59
C GLY A 613 30.45 11.68 -34.11
N LYS A 614 31.26 12.65 -34.47
CA LYS A 614 31.05 14.06 -34.19
C LYS A 614 29.66 14.50 -34.61
N SER A 615 28.97 15.25 -33.76
CA SER A 615 27.65 15.82 -34.03
C SER A 615 27.67 17.31 -33.85
N GLU A 616 27.25 18.04 -34.87
CA GLU A 616 27.11 19.51 -34.88
C GLU A 616 25.76 19.87 -35.51
N ASN A 617 24.73 19.95 -34.64
CA ASN A 617 23.37 20.21 -35.11
C ASN A 617 22.92 21.62 -34.81
N PHE A 618 22.41 22.28 -35.83
CA PHE A 618 21.66 23.53 -35.72
C PHE A 618 20.18 23.22 -35.96
N THR A 619 19.31 23.68 -35.07
CA THR A 619 17.87 23.53 -35.24
C THR A 619 17.25 24.93 -35.28
N PHE A 620 16.54 25.21 -36.35
CA PHE A 620 15.78 26.41 -36.53
C PHE A 620 14.31 26.11 -36.32
N SER A 621 13.66 26.83 -35.44
CA SER A 621 12.23 26.66 -35.21
C SER A 621 11.52 28.00 -35.06
N ILE A 622 10.28 27.99 -35.47
CA ILE A 622 9.36 29.13 -35.33
C ILE A 622 8.06 28.61 -34.75
N ASP A 623 7.54 29.32 -33.77
CA ASP A 623 6.22 29.08 -33.21
C ASP A 623 5.37 30.32 -33.31
N ASN A 624 4.13 30.16 -33.78
CA ASN A 624 3.15 31.19 -33.91
C ASN A 624 1.93 30.88 -33.05
N ASN A 625 1.49 31.86 -32.28
CA ASN A 625 0.23 31.81 -31.54
C ASN A 625 -0.60 33.03 -31.93
N VAL A 626 -1.87 32.81 -32.27
CA VAL A 626 -2.78 33.88 -32.67
C VAL A 626 -4.04 33.83 -31.80
N GLU A 627 -4.27 34.91 -31.09
CA GLU A 627 -5.44 35.09 -30.23
C GLU A 627 -6.20 36.35 -30.61
N MET A 628 -7.51 36.33 -30.44
CA MET A 628 -8.33 37.55 -30.62
C MET A 628 -9.09 37.89 -29.32
N LYS A 629 -9.27 39.19 -29.10
CA LYS A 629 -10.16 39.72 -28.11
C LYS A 629 -11.47 40.12 -28.78
N VAL A 630 -12.57 39.60 -28.26
CA VAL A 630 -13.93 39.84 -28.73
C VAL A 630 -14.74 40.49 -27.61
N LYS A 631 -15.49 41.54 -27.91
CA LYS A 631 -16.45 42.13 -26.96
C LYS A 631 -17.51 41.09 -26.58
N SER A 632 -17.79 40.94 -25.30
CA SER A 632 -18.74 39.97 -24.78
C SER A 632 -19.43 40.53 -23.56
N ASP A 633 -20.73 40.68 -23.65
CA ASP A 633 -21.57 41.14 -22.54
C ASP A 633 -21.75 40.09 -21.45
N ALA A 634 -21.41 38.84 -21.76
CA ALA A 634 -21.46 37.71 -20.80
C ALA A 634 -20.19 37.57 -19.92
N ASP A 635 -19.14 38.34 -20.18
CA ASP A 635 -17.89 38.33 -19.41
C ASP A 635 -17.83 39.57 -18.48
N THR A 636 -17.46 39.35 -17.24
CA THR A 636 -17.34 40.41 -16.22
C THR A 636 -16.33 41.50 -16.61
N THR A 637 -15.40 41.21 -17.52
CA THR A 637 -14.41 42.15 -18.04
C THR A 637 -14.86 42.85 -19.34
N GLY A 638 -16.05 42.54 -19.87
CA GLY A 638 -16.59 43.07 -21.14
C GLY A 638 -15.89 42.54 -22.39
N VAL A 639 -14.86 41.66 -22.24
CA VAL A 639 -14.08 41.10 -23.34
C VAL A 639 -13.75 39.63 -23.14
N LYS A 640 -13.94 38.82 -24.18
CA LYS A 640 -13.59 37.38 -24.21
C LYS A 640 -12.37 37.17 -25.09
N LYS A 641 -11.40 36.39 -24.60
CA LYS A 641 -10.24 35.95 -25.39
C LYS A 641 -10.58 34.67 -26.11
N ILE A 642 -10.32 34.58 -27.39
CA ILE A 642 -10.51 33.41 -28.23
C ILE A 642 -9.16 33.08 -28.89
N SER A 643 -8.69 31.83 -28.73
CA SER A 643 -7.52 31.34 -29.45
C SER A 643 -7.94 30.99 -30.87
N LEU A 644 -7.33 31.61 -31.88
CA LEU A 644 -7.51 31.27 -33.29
C LEU A 644 -6.56 30.15 -33.69
N ILE A 645 -5.30 30.32 -33.36
CA ILE A 645 -4.24 29.32 -33.55
C ILE A 645 -3.50 29.22 -32.22
N ASP A 646 -3.65 28.11 -31.54
CA ASP A 646 -2.98 27.87 -30.25
C ASP A 646 -1.47 27.67 -30.47
N GLN A 647 -1.10 26.96 -31.53
CA GLN A 647 0.29 26.81 -31.97
C GLN A 647 0.33 26.46 -33.47
N LEU A 648 1.13 27.18 -34.21
CA LEU A 648 1.58 26.80 -35.55
C LEU A 648 3.10 26.89 -35.57
N GLY A 649 3.73 25.70 -35.46
CA GLY A 649 5.19 25.57 -35.41
C GLY A 649 5.74 24.98 -36.70
N ALA A 650 6.97 25.37 -37.01
CA ALA A 650 7.79 24.74 -38.03
C ALA A 650 9.22 24.61 -37.49
N SER A 651 9.85 23.46 -37.75
CA SER A 651 11.25 23.22 -37.34
C SER A 651 12.01 22.40 -38.37
N ILE A 652 13.27 22.76 -38.53
CA ILE A 652 14.22 22.08 -39.41
C ILE A 652 15.59 22.03 -38.75
N SER A 653 16.32 20.96 -38.96
CA SER A 653 17.67 20.75 -38.42
C SER A 653 18.70 20.72 -39.54
N TYR A 654 19.91 21.19 -39.24
CA TYR A 654 21.09 21.12 -40.09
C TYR A 654 22.25 20.53 -39.35
N ASN A 655 22.76 19.38 -39.80
CA ASN A 655 23.91 18.71 -39.21
C ASN A 655 25.20 19.12 -39.98
N ALA A 656 25.97 20.05 -39.40
CA ALA A 656 27.21 20.54 -40.02
C ALA A 656 28.33 19.48 -40.05
N ALA A 657 28.24 18.40 -39.24
CA ALA A 657 29.19 17.31 -39.26
C ALA A 657 28.87 16.26 -40.34
N ALA A 658 27.71 16.30 -40.96
CA ALA A 658 27.31 15.37 -42.00
C ALA A 658 28.10 15.66 -43.32
N LYS A 659 28.68 14.64 -43.91
CA LYS A 659 29.38 14.74 -45.21
C LYS A 659 28.39 14.93 -46.36
N GLU A 660 27.24 14.31 -46.26
CA GLU A 660 26.17 14.35 -47.25
C GLU A 660 24.84 14.60 -46.55
N LYS A 661 23.88 15.22 -47.21
CA LYS A 661 22.52 15.46 -46.75
C LYS A 661 22.44 16.10 -45.35
N PRO A 662 23.06 17.27 -45.13
CA PRO A 662 23.12 17.90 -43.82
C PRO A 662 21.76 18.40 -43.30
N TRP A 663 20.77 18.65 -44.14
CA TRP A 663 19.46 19.10 -43.74
C TRP A 663 18.55 17.91 -43.32
N GLY A 664 17.94 18.02 -42.18
CA GLY A 664 16.87 17.11 -41.77
C GLY A 664 15.52 17.43 -42.41
N ASN A 665 14.52 16.63 -42.15
CA ASN A 665 13.16 16.89 -42.64
C ASN A 665 12.55 18.14 -41.96
N LEU A 666 11.77 18.90 -42.73
CA LEU A 666 10.96 19.96 -42.18
C LEU A 666 9.73 19.38 -41.49
N SER A 667 9.61 19.64 -40.19
CA SER A 667 8.47 19.25 -39.39
C SER A 667 7.57 20.46 -39.14
N MET A 668 6.27 20.29 -39.31
CA MET A 668 5.26 21.31 -39.02
C MET A 668 4.24 20.76 -38.03
N ASN A 669 3.83 21.55 -37.07
CA ASN A 669 2.80 21.24 -36.11
C ASN A 669 1.75 22.33 -36.02
N LEU A 670 0.49 21.93 -36.02
CA LEU A 670 -0.65 22.81 -35.85
C LEU A 670 -1.49 22.29 -34.66
N ARG A 671 -1.76 23.20 -33.73
CA ARG A 671 -2.70 22.98 -32.64
C ARG A 671 -3.77 24.04 -32.64
N LEU A 672 -5.02 23.58 -32.72
CA LEU A 672 -6.19 24.45 -32.68
C LEU A 672 -7.01 24.09 -31.43
N LYS A 673 -7.32 25.10 -30.63
CA LYS A 673 -8.31 24.99 -29.55
C LYS A 673 -9.63 25.57 -30.02
N LEU A 674 -10.46 24.71 -30.60
CA LEU A 674 -11.75 25.14 -31.17
C LEU A 674 -12.76 25.53 -30.10
N THR A 675 -12.69 24.83 -28.93
CA THR A 675 -13.44 25.19 -27.73
C THR A 675 -12.58 24.97 -26.49
N LYS A 676 -13.08 25.30 -25.28
CA LYS A 676 -12.38 24.99 -24.03
C LYS A 676 -12.14 23.48 -23.85
N SER A 677 -13.00 22.66 -24.42
CA SER A 677 -12.98 21.20 -24.28
C SER A 677 -12.47 20.45 -25.49
N TYR A 678 -12.33 21.12 -26.66
CA TYR A 678 -11.96 20.48 -27.91
C TYR A 678 -10.65 21.02 -28.45
N THR A 679 -9.67 20.12 -28.57
CA THR A 679 -8.34 20.44 -29.12
C THR A 679 -8.06 19.52 -30.31
N PHE A 680 -7.65 20.10 -31.41
CA PHE A 680 -7.20 19.43 -32.63
C PHE A 680 -5.70 19.62 -32.79
N ASN A 681 -4.94 18.56 -33.01
CA ASN A 681 -3.50 18.58 -33.29
C ASN A 681 -3.26 17.92 -34.65
N MET A 682 -2.39 18.49 -35.42
CA MET A 682 -1.90 17.97 -36.69
C MET A 682 -0.40 18.16 -36.78
N ASN A 683 0.33 17.11 -37.17
CA ASN A 683 1.75 17.18 -37.46
C ASN A 683 1.94 16.71 -38.91
N ALA A 684 2.78 17.40 -39.65
CA ALA A 684 3.15 17.06 -41.00
C ALA A 684 4.67 17.06 -41.15
N GLN A 685 5.18 16.19 -41.98
CA GLN A 685 6.59 16.11 -42.31
C GLN A 685 6.82 16.26 -43.81
N PHE A 686 7.89 16.99 -44.17
CA PHE A 686 8.31 17.24 -45.54
C PHE A 686 9.79 16.85 -45.64
N ALA A 687 10.10 15.95 -46.56
CA ALA A 687 11.49 15.63 -46.86
C ALA A 687 12.15 16.79 -47.60
N THR A 688 13.39 17.02 -47.23
CA THR A 688 14.18 18.14 -47.72
C THR A 688 14.85 17.83 -49.05
N TYR A 689 15.18 16.55 -49.29
CA TYR A 689 15.93 16.12 -50.48
C TYR A 689 15.01 15.55 -51.55
N ALA A 690 15.35 15.89 -52.81
CA ALA A 690 14.62 15.41 -53.99
C ALA A 690 15.02 13.96 -54.35
N TYR A 691 14.13 13.27 -55.03
CA TYR A 691 14.48 11.97 -55.62
C TYR A 691 15.32 12.19 -56.90
N GLU A 692 16.32 11.30 -57.06
CA GLU A 692 17.19 11.22 -58.23
C GLU A 692 17.26 9.76 -58.66
N PHE A 693 17.68 9.51 -59.89
CA PHE A 693 18.00 8.16 -60.34
C PHE A 693 19.48 7.85 -60.05
N ASP A 694 19.74 6.69 -59.47
CA ASP A 694 21.09 6.20 -59.31
C ASP A 694 21.66 5.66 -60.64
N LYS A 695 22.90 5.13 -60.61
CA LYS A 695 23.57 4.61 -61.79
C LYS A 695 22.86 3.41 -62.44
N ASP A 696 22.02 2.72 -61.67
CA ASP A 696 21.26 1.56 -62.08
C ASP A 696 19.81 1.90 -62.47
N GLY A 697 19.47 3.19 -62.54
CA GLY A 697 18.14 3.69 -62.87
C GLY A 697 17.11 3.56 -61.76
N LYS A 698 17.52 3.20 -60.54
CA LYS A 698 16.65 3.12 -59.40
C LYS A 698 16.45 4.49 -58.78
N VAL A 699 15.20 4.75 -58.36
CA VAL A 699 14.84 6.01 -57.65
C VAL A 699 15.40 5.95 -56.24
N VAL A 700 16.31 6.87 -55.95
CA VAL A 700 16.93 7.08 -54.64
C VAL A 700 16.77 8.53 -54.19
N GLU A 701 16.87 8.81 -52.93
CA GLU A 701 16.92 10.14 -52.41
C GLU A 701 18.32 10.73 -52.72
N GLY A 702 18.32 11.83 -53.52
CA GLY A 702 19.52 12.48 -53.98
C GLY A 702 20.13 13.48 -52.98
N ASN A 703 21.17 14.19 -53.40
CA ASN A 703 21.85 15.17 -52.56
C ASN A 703 21.32 16.63 -52.77
N ARG A 704 20.47 16.85 -53.80
CA ARG A 704 19.87 18.15 -54.07
C ARG A 704 18.60 18.33 -53.22
N THR A 705 18.47 19.52 -52.64
CA THR A 705 17.29 19.87 -51.87
C THR A 705 16.10 20.17 -52.77
N GLU A 706 14.87 19.91 -52.34
CA GLU A 706 13.64 20.33 -53.02
C GLU A 706 13.61 21.85 -53.26
N TRP A 707 14.24 22.60 -52.37
CA TRP A 707 14.34 24.10 -52.51
C TRP A 707 15.15 24.54 -53.71
N SER A 708 16.18 23.74 -54.11
CA SER A 708 16.95 24.05 -55.34
C SER A 708 16.09 23.95 -56.59
N TYR A 709 14.94 23.28 -56.52
CA TYR A 709 13.93 23.19 -57.56
C TYR A 709 12.75 24.15 -57.35
N GLY A 710 12.87 25.08 -56.37
CA GLY A 710 11.79 26.00 -56.03
C GLY A 710 10.61 25.38 -55.33
N ARG A 711 10.76 24.16 -54.80
CA ARG A 711 9.70 23.43 -54.07
C ARG A 711 9.88 23.58 -52.59
N PHE A 712 8.76 23.61 -51.84
CA PHE A 712 8.76 23.73 -50.38
C PHE A 712 9.38 22.54 -49.67
N GLY A 713 9.15 21.32 -50.14
CA GLY A 713 9.58 20.04 -49.60
C GLY A 713 8.67 18.94 -50.09
N ARG A 714 9.12 17.71 -50.07
CA ARG A 714 8.34 16.55 -50.48
C ARG A 714 7.53 16.02 -49.29
N PHE A 715 6.21 16.12 -49.41
CA PHE A 715 5.29 15.68 -48.35
C PHE A 715 5.47 14.19 -48.03
N GLN A 716 5.72 13.84 -46.76
CA GLN A 716 5.95 12.50 -46.29
C GLN A 716 4.73 11.90 -45.63
N GLY A 717 3.85 12.72 -45.16
CA GLY A 717 2.65 12.31 -44.45
C GLY A 717 2.26 13.27 -43.34
N TYR A 718 1.09 13.02 -42.79
CA TYR A 718 0.61 13.73 -41.62
C TYR A 718 0.04 12.77 -40.57
N SER A 719 0.06 13.17 -39.34
CA SER A 719 -0.67 12.55 -38.25
C SER A 719 -1.59 13.58 -37.60
N GLY A 720 -2.82 13.18 -37.32
CA GLY A 720 -3.78 14.03 -36.65
C GLY A 720 -4.35 13.35 -35.41
N SER A 721 -4.61 14.11 -34.37
CA SER A 721 -5.31 13.68 -33.17
C SER A 721 -6.25 14.77 -32.70
N PHE A 722 -7.37 14.36 -32.13
CA PHE A 722 -8.26 15.27 -31.43
C PHE A 722 -8.50 14.76 -30.01
N SER A 723 -8.65 15.69 -29.08
CA SER A 723 -9.05 15.40 -27.71
C SER A 723 -10.29 16.21 -27.36
N TYR A 724 -11.23 15.55 -26.73
CA TYR A 724 -12.44 16.18 -26.21
C TYR A 724 -12.57 15.83 -24.73
N THR A 725 -12.63 16.86 -23.89
CA THR A 725 -12.79 16.69 -22.45
C THR A 725 -14.25 16.91 -22.08
N LEU A 726 -14.94 15.86 -21.67
CA LEU A 726 -16.30 15.92 -21.12
C LEU A 726 -16.22 16.31 -19.64
N ASN A 727 -16.82 17.43 -19.30
CA ASN A 727 -17.03 17.89 -17.91
C ASN A 727 -18.45 18.42 -17.75
N ASN A 728 -18.86 18.72 -16.52
CA ASN A 728 -20.23 19.21 -16.24
C ASN A 728 -20.58 20.50 -16.99
N ASP A 729 -19.60 21.29 -17.40
CA ASP A 729 -19.80 22.52 -18.18
C ASP A 729 -19.98 22.26 -19.68
N SER A 730 -19.68 21.04 -20.14
CA SER A 730 -19.88 20.61 -21.55
C SER A 730 -21.35 20.34 -21.86
N TRP A 731 -22.20 20.24 -20.85
CA TRP A 731 -23.63 19.97 -20.95
C TRP A 731 -24.51 21.21 -20.70
N LYS A 732 -23.89 22.34 -20.35
CA LYS A 732 -24.52 23.67 -20.24
C LYS A 732 -24.30 24.46 -21.53
#